data_0356a81a78198fda8dd99c05a54701ae
#
_entry.id   0356a81a78198fda8dd99c05a54701ae
#
_cell.length_a   1.000
_cell.length_b   1.000
_cell.length_c   1.000
_cell.angle_alpha   90.00
_cell.angle_beta   90.00
_cell.angle_gamma   90.00
#
_symmetry.space_group_name_H-M   'P 1'
#
loop_
_entity.id
_entity.type
_entity.pdbx_description
1 polymer ?
#
loop_
_entity_poly.entity_id
_entity_poly.type
_entity_poly.pdbx_seq_one_letter_code
_entity_poly.pdbx_strand_id
1 'polypeptide(L)'
;MTSRPSRGALPRRRLLALAVAAGVALSPALVAATSLTGQALPDLSAPATRGGGPVAYPSTTWLTEPTPDPTDAALRLGLAPYHDLSRRINALQATSDRVSAEVLATTAGGREVVMVTLTAPESPAQTRLQQVMRDRIVDQPAQAAGDRELARSYKVPVFVNANIHGNEWEGTDAALRFVEEWATSQDPSVQGALASMRIHLVISMNPDGRVTNNRQNTAGFDLNRDLVTASQPEVVGVRDALIRTQPTLMIDLHGYVNGTLVEPTTPPHGENYEYDLFVKHALPNALGVEEAILELGLGESDGVRPPQVPLRDWAEGWDDWPPIFTPQYAALHGAVSHTIEVPLRVNNRSYNLPEGKLRRLAATNTDIAHAAITATVGYAVEHRSELVADQIEIFRRGRSGERQTPVEQGLFGVIGPEDVYLTDYPRAFVIPVGSSQRSAPAAARLVDHLVANDVEVSRLTRPAILGGTPYPLGTYVVDLHQAKRGMANTILGVGTDISSRVDATYDISGWSHALLWGADVVSVPEGQRVRFFGESVAAAAASGTMPPSSTGWTLRMDDPADVRATGHLLAAGVALEWLDDGSVLVPAEARPAAAAVVADEGVVLAAAPPGAGGTSLTAPVVVGVSAGPEERWALQELGLTVEALSTSALNDGLELSDLDALYVSSGLVWRDLDEDAQAELQAFVADGGGIVAHGAAGVALNEALGLLDVSTVRGRGDANGVVAVENSDGPLTAGAPAHTFVYSPLWFTELGPEVLVDQRYAADPLVSGHWRPSPQGGDGPESAAGQALVISGTSAETGSRAVLMGSEPLFRAHPKGQYATVARALVWSSLSD
;
A
#
# COMPACT_ATOMS: atom_id res chain seq x y z
N MET A 1 -17.18 44.07 -44.31
CA MET A 1 -16.07 44.80 -43.68
C MET A 1 -16.51 45.08 -42.26
N THR A 2 -16.24 44.17 -41.35
CA THR A 2 -16.38 44.37 -39.88
C THR A 2 -15.25 43.60 -39.23
N SER A 3 -14.35 44.36 -38.63
CA SER A 3 -13.13 43.98 -37.96
C SER A 3 -13.44 43.29 -36.63
N ARG A 4 -12.87 42.09 -36.39
CA ARG A 4 -12.78 41.44 -35.08
C ARG A 4 -11.69 42.12 -34.24
N PRO A 5 -11.88 42.31 -32.92
CA PRO A 5 -10.80 42.77 -32.06
C PRO A 5 -9.88 41.62 -31.67
N SER A 6 -8.59 41.87 -31.75
CA SER A 6 -7.52 41.01 -31.30
C SER A 6 -7.54 40.84 -29.78
N ARG A 7 -7.50 39.60 -29.29
CA ARG A 7 -7.26 39.29 -27.90
C ARG A 7 -5.80 39.58 -27.57
N GLY A 8 -5.61 40.51 -26.64
CA GLY A 8 -4.32 40.85 -26.10
C GLY A 8 -3.79 39.71 -25.23
N ALA A 9 -2.54 39.32 -25.45
CA ALA A 9 -1.80 38.38 -24.65
C ALA A 9 -1.57 38.96 -23.24
N LEU A 10 -2.03 38.27 -22.21
CA LEU A 10 -1.66 38.50 -20.83
C LEU A 10 -0.25 37.91 -20.58
N PRO A 11 0.58 38.56 -19.76
CA PRO A 11 1.94 38.07 -19.52
C PRO A 11 1.91 36.79 -18.70
N ARG A 12 2.59 35.76 -19.18
CA ARG A 12 2.90 34.52 -18.45
C ARG A 12 3.63 34.86 -17.16
N ARG A 13 2.92 34.84 -16.04
CA ARG A 13 3.58 34.72 -14.74
C ARG A 13 4.08 33.29 -14.62
N ARG A 14 5.39 33.14 -14.54
CA ARG A 14 6.05 31.91 -14.13
C ARG A 14 5.59 31.64 -12.70
N LEU A 15 4.67 30.70 -12.52
CA LEU A 15 4.48 30.03 -11.25
C LEU A 15 5.68 29.11 -11.07
N LEU A 16 6.50 29.42 -10.07
CA LEU A 16 7.46 28.47 -9.53
C LEU A 16 6.64 27.25 -9.10
N ALA A 17 6.83 26.12 -9.76
CA ALA A 17 6.53 24.84 -9.20
C ALA A 17 7.40 24.73 -7.93
N LEU A 18 6.81 24.89 -6.76
CA LEU A 18 7.42 24.42 -5.52
C LEU A 18 7.31 22.90 -5.59
N ALA A 19 8.36 22.27 -6.07
CA ALA A 19 8.63 20.91 -5.69
C ALA A 19 8.72 20.92 -4.16
N VAL A 20 7.64 20.52 -3.49
CA VAL A 20 7.69 20.11 -2.09
C VAL A 20 8.38 18.74 -2.13
N ALA A 21 9.70 18.76 -2.22
CA ALA A 21 10.46 17.65 -1.69
C ALA A 21 9.92 17.48 -0.27
N ALA A 22 9.23 16.40 -0.01
CA ALA A 22 8.90 15.94 1.32
C ALA A 22 10.24 15.60 1.99
N GLY A 23 10.97 16.63 2.36
CA GLY A 23 12.03 16.52 3.33
C GLY A 23 11.34 16.12 4.63
N VAL A 24 11.44 14.85 4.97
CA VAL A 24 11.15 14.35 6.30
C VAL A 24 12.08 15.10 7.25
N ALA A 25 11.62 16.22 7.77
CA ALA A 25 12.26 16.83 8.92
C ALA A 25 11.88 15.96 10.12
N LEU A 26 12.69 14.97 10.40
CA LEU A 26 12.69 14.24 11.65
C LEU A 26 12.90 15.25 12.78
N SER A 27 11.85 15.52 13.54
CA SER A 27 12.00 16.08 14.87
C SER A 27 12.67 15.01 15.72
N PRO A 28 13.71 15.31 16.51
CA PRO A 28 14.29 14.37 17.44
C PRO A 28 13.30 14.12 18.58
N ALA A 29 12.40 13.16 18.39
CA ALA A 29 11.74 12.53 19.52
C ALA A 29 12.75 11.53 20.09
N LEU A 30 13.10 11.71 21.33
CA LEU A 30 13.89 10.79 22.14
C LEU A 30 13.22 9.40 22.08
N VAL A 31 13.67 8.56 21.18
CA VAL A 31 13.31 7.16 21.19
C VAL A 31 14.25 6.49 22.18
N ALA A 32 13.75 6.27 23.39
CA ALA A 32 14.40 5.36 24.31
C ALA A 32 14.58 4.02 23.58
N ALA A 33 15.79 3.54 23.50
CA ALA A 33 16.11 2.22 22.98
C ALA A 33 15.46 1.17 23.92
N THR A 34 14.25 0.78 23.60
CA THR A 34 13.66 -0.45 24.11
C THR A 34 13.97 -1.52 23.09
N SER A 35 14.79 -2.47 23.50
CA SER A 35 15.01 -3.73 22.79
C SER A 35 13.62 -4.34 22.49
N LEU A 36 13.19 -4.23 21.22
CA LEU A 36 11.99 -4.92 20.72
C LEU A 36 12.32 -6.41 20.57
N THR A 37 12.30 -7.13 21.69
CA THR A 37 12.29 -8.59 21.67
C THR A 37 11.03 -9.02 20.94
N GLY A 38 11.24 -9.66 19.78
CA GLY A 38 10.35 -10.46 18.98
C GLY A 38 8.86 -10.45 19.33
N GLN A 39 8.12 -9.41 18.96
CA GLN A 39 6.69 -9.56 18.77
C GLN A 39 6.50 -10.25 17.43
N ALA A 40 5.88 -11.43 17.44
CA ALA A 40 5.45 -12.09 16.23
C ALA A 40 4.58 -11.12 15.42
N LEU A 41 4.93 -10.93 14.14
CA LEU A 41 4.10 -10.15 13.23
C LEU A 41 2.68 -10.75 13.24
N PRO A 42 1.62 -9.95 13.25
CA PRO A 42 0.26 -10.47 13.16
C PRO A 42 0.10 -11.27 11.87
N ASP A 43 -0.58 -12.40 11.95
CA ASP A 43 -0.96 -13.19 10.78
C ASP A 43 -2.04 -12.41 9.99
N LEU A 44 -1.57 -11.67 8.97
CA LEU A 44 -2.41 -10.83 8.11
C LEU A 44 -3.03 -11.61 6.94
N SER A 45 -2.81 -12.92 6.87
CA SER A 45 -3.23 -13.77 5.75
C SER A 45 -4.67 -14.29 5.84
N ALA A 46 -5.40 -13.98 6.92
CA ALA A 46 -6.78 -14.44 7.05
C ALA A 46 -7.67 -13.80 5.96
N PRO A 47 -8.33 -14.61 5.10
CA PRO A 47 -9.15 -14.06 4.03
C PRO A 47 -10.37 -13.33 4.60
N ALA A 48 -10.69 -12.16 3.99
CA ALA A 48 -11.93 -11.46 4.25
C ALA A 48 -13.11 -12.36 3.88
N THR A 49 -13.80 -12.92 4.87
CA THR A 49 -14.99 -13.69 4.59
C THR A 49 -16.19 -12.75 4.49
N ARG A 50 -16.82 -12.66 3.32
CA ARG A 50 -18.11 -11.98 3.13
C ARG A 50 -19.21 -12.49 4.10
N GLY A 51 -18.97 -13.61 4.76
CA GLY A 51 -19.94 -14.35 5.57
C GLY A 51 -20.07 -13.97 7.04
N GLY A 52 -19.26 -13.10 7.60
CA GLY A 52 -19.17 -12.83 9.06
C GLY A 52 -19.83 -11.53 9.52
N GLY A 53 -20.97 -11.12 8.96
CA GLY A 53 -21.72 -9.95 9.43
C GLY A 53 -22.60 -10.23 10.66
N PRO A 54 -23.05 -9.18 11.40
CA PRO A 54 -23.95 -9.34 12.54
C PRO A 54 -25.24 -10.07 12.13
N VAL A 55 -25.76 -10.86 13.07
CA VAL A 55 -26.97 -11.70 12.85
C VAL A 55 -28.23 -10.85 12.85
N ALA A 56 -28.19 -9.66 13.42
CA ALA A 56 -29.30 -8.70 13.46
C ALA A 56 -28.74 -7.28 13.66
N TYR A 57 -29.57 -6.25 13.40
CA TYR A 57 -29.30 -4.87 13.78
C TYR A 57 -30.37 -4.40 14.80
N PRO A 58 -29.94 -3.74 15.87
CA PRO A 58 -28.55 -3.57 16.30
C PRO A 58 -27.91 -4.88 16.76
N SER A 59 -26.59 -4.97 16.55
CA SER A 59 -25.73 -5.97 17.17
C SER A 59 -24.80 -5.23 18.12
N THR A 60 -24.92 -5.47 19.41
CA THR A 60 -24.17 -4.76 20.43
C THR A 60 -22.82 -5.44 20.67
N THR A 61 -21.74 -4.73 20.35
CA THR A 61 -20.38 -5.07 20.77
C THR A 61 -19.93 -4.02 21.77
N TRP A 62 -19.75 -4.41 23.04
CA TRP A 62 -19.24 -3.50 24.05
C TRP A 62 -17.74 -3.23 23.81
N LEU A 63 -17.42 -1.98 23.50
CA LEU A 63 -16.06 -1.54 23.28
C LEU A 63 -15.31 -1.41 24.59
N THR A 64 -14.01 -1.67 24.56
CA THR A 64 -13.12 -1.40 25.69
C THR A 64 -13.08 0.10 25.99
N GLU A 65 -13.29 0.49 27.24
CA GLU A 65 -13.16 1.87 27.66
C GLU A 65 -11.75 2.13 28.20
N PRO A 66 -10.89 2.82 27.45
CA PRO A 66 -9.53 3.10 27.87
C PRO A 66 -9.50 4.03 29.08
N THR A 67 -8.42 3.94 29.88
CA THR A 67 -8.18 4.93 30.93
C THR A 67 -7.93 6.31 30.32
N PRO A 68 -8.39 7.39 30.96
CA PRO A 68 -8.12 8.75 30.50
C PRO A 68 -6.63 9.03 30.33
N ASP A 69 -6.26 9.52 29.14
CA ASP A 69 -4.92 10.00 28.84
C ASP A 69 -4.91 11.53 28.79
N PRO A 70 -4.29 12.20 29.77
CA PRO A 70 -4.25 13.67 29.80
C PRO A 70 -3.31 14.27 28.73
N THR A 71 -2.53 13.44 28.04
CA THR A 71 -1.60 13.85 26.99
C THR A 71 -2.21 13.73 25.58
N ASP A 72 -3.42 13.18 25.46
CA ASP A 72 -4.13 13.06 24.19
C ASP A 72 -4.20 14.41 23.47
N ALA A 73 -3.65 14.46 22.27
CA ALA A 73 -3.51 15.70 21.50
C ALA A 73 -4.87 16.36 21.16
N ALA A 74 -5.93 15.58 21.05
CA ALA A 74 -7.29 16.07 20.80
C ALA A 74 -7.80 17.01 21.89
N LEU A 75 -7.39 16.84 23.13
CA LEU A 75 -7.80 17.67 24.26
C LEU A 75 -7.47 19.15 24.08
N ARG A 76 -6.31 19.46 23.52
CA ARG A 76 -5.89 20.84 23.24
C ARG A 76 -6.77 21.50 22.19
N LEU A 77 -7.29 20.74 21.26
CA LEU A 77 -8.19 21.19 20.21
C LEU A 77 -9.65 21.31 20.67
N GLY A 78 -9.97 20.82 21.86
CA GLY A 78 -11.34 20.72 22.35
C GLY A 78 -12.18 19.65 21.68
N LEU A 79 -11.51 18.70 21.05
CA LEU A 79 -12.10 17.53 20.39
C LEU A 79 -12.20 16.34 21.35
N ALA A 80 -12.97 15.33 20.99
CA ALA A 80 -13.14 14.12 21.78
C ALA A 80 -11.82 13.36 21.90
N PRO A 81 -11.26 13.14 23.09
CA PRO A 81 -10.10 12.29 23.26
C PRO A 81 -10.46 10.83 23.00
N TYR A 82 -9.47 10.01 22.66
CA TYR A 82 -9.67 8.60 22.30
C TYR A 82 -10.44 7.82 23.38
N HIS A 83 -10.13 8.02 24.65
CA HIS A 83 -10.81 7.32 25.76
C HIS A 83 -12.31 7.64 25.89
N ASP A 84 -12.77 8.76 25.31
CA ASP A 84 -14.19 9.12 25.32
C ASP A 84 -14.97 8.49 24.16
N LEU A 85 -14.32 8.10 23.07
CA LEU A 85 -14.98 7.55 21.87
C LEU A 85 -15.75 6.29 22.21
N SER A 86 -15.09 5.30 22.79
CA SER A 86 -15.73 4.01 23.18
C SER A 86 -16.85 4.21 24.18
N ARG A 87 -16.66 5.08 25.19
CA ARG A 87 -17.68 5.39 26.19
C ARG A 87 -18.95 6.00 25.56
N ARG A 88 -18.79 6.96 24.64
CA ARG A 88 -19.91 7.59 23.93
C ARG A 88 -20.63 6.60 23.02
N ILE A 89 -19.90 5.78 22.27
CA ILE A 89 -20.48 4.75 21.40
C ILE A 89 -21.23 3.70 22.24
N ASN A 90 -20.65 3.22 23.34
CA ASN A 90 -21.31 2.28 24.26
C ASN A 90 -22.63 2.86 24.81
N ALA A 91 -22.64 4.15 25.20
CA ALA A 91 -23.85 4.81 25.65
C ALA A 91 -24.93 4.88 24.56
N LEU A 92 -24.54 5.09 23.30
CA LEU A 92 -25.47 5.08 22.16
C LEU A 92 -26.03 3.69 21.89
N GLN A 93 -25.19 2.64 21.93
CA GLN A 93 -25.65 1.26 21.81
C GLN A 93 -26.64 0.86 22.92
N ALA A 94 -26.48 1.41 24.13
CA ALA A 94 -27.37 1.16 25.26
C ALA A 94 -28.72 1.86 25.13
N THR A 95 -28.82 2.96 24.41
CA THR A 95 -30.00 3.84 24.40
C THR A 95 -30.69 3.96 23.04
N SER A 96 -30.06 3.49 21.96
CA SER A 96 -30.58 3.54 20.59
C SER A 96 -30.67 2.14 19.98
N ASP A 97 -31.77 1.86 19.33
CA ASP A 97 -31.99 0.64 18.56
C ASP A 97 -31.49 0.74 17.09
N ARG A 98 -30.69 1.77 16.77
CA ARG A 98 -30.19 2.08 15.42
C ARG A 98 -28.68 1.94 15.30
N VAL A 99 -27.97 1.77 16.41
CA VAL A 99 -26.50 1.82 16.49
C VAL A 99 -25.94 0.43 16.77
N SER A 100 -25.01 0.03 15.95
CA SER A 100 -24.15 -1.15 16.17
C SER A 100 -22.70 -0.74 16.10
N ALA A 101 -21.84 -1.29 16.94
CA ALA A 101 -20.40 -1.10 16.87
C ALA A 101 -19.68 -2.42 16.60
N GLU A 102 -18.51 -2.32 15.98
CA GLU A 102 -17.64 -3.44 15.64
C GLU A 102 -16.19 -2.99 15.75
N VAL A 103 -15.33 -3.84 16.31
CA VAL A 103 -13.88 -3.65 16.31
C VAL A 103 -13.32 -4.26 15.04
N LEU A 104 -12.72 -3.45 14.17
CA LEU A 104 -12.14 -3.89 12.91
C LEU A 104 -10.71 -4.40 13.07
N ALA A 105 -9.95 -3.77 13.96
CA ALA A 105 -8.56 -4.11 14.22
C ALA A 105 -8.14 -3.62 15.61
N THR A 106 -7.03 -4.16 16.10
CA THR A 106 -6.26 -3.61 17.21
C THR A 106 -4.92 -3.14 16.66
N THR A 107 -4.57 -1.87 16.90
CA THR A 107 -3.35 -1.26 16.42
C THR A 107 -2.11 -1.78 17.14
N ALA A 108 -0.92 -1.50 16.62
CA ALA A 108 0.35 -1.80 17.29
C ALA A 108 0.48 -1.09 18.65
N GLY A 109 -0.19 0.06 18.85
CA GLY A 109 -0.27 0.76 20.13
C GLY A 109 -1.36 0.21 21.07
N GLY A 110 -2.06 -0.88 20.70
CA GLY A 110 -3.08 -1.55 21.51
C GLY A 110 -4.44 -0.84 21.52
N ARG A 111 -4.72 0.07 20.57
CA ARG A 111 -6.00 0.76 20.45
C ARG A 111 -6.93 0.06 19.46
N GLU A 112 -8.24 0.10 19.74
CA GLU A 112 -9.26 -0.45 18.85
C GLU A 112 -9.60 0.52 17.72
N VAL A 113 -9.63 0.01 16.47
CA VAL A 113 -10.22 0.67 15.31
C VAL A 113 -11.68 0.27 15.26
N VAL A 114 -12.58 1.23 15.40
CA VAL A 114 -14.01 0.97 15.57
C VAL A 114 -14.80 1.46 14.37
N MET A 115 -15.66 0.58 13.84
CA MET A 115 -16.70 0.94 12.88
C MET A 115 -18.06 0.98 13.57
N VAL A 116 -18.81 2.05 13.38
CA VAL A 116 -20.20 2.18 13.80
C VAL A 116 -21.11 2.03 12.59
N THR A 117 -22.16 1.25 12.72
CA THR A 117 -23.21 1.13 11.71
C THR A 117 -24.51 1.75 12.22
N LEU A 118 -25.04 2.70 11.44
CA LEU A 118 -26.35 3.29 11.61
C LEU A 118 -27.35 2.69 10.61
N THR A 119 -28.46 2.17 11.10
CA THR A 119 -29.56 1.66 10.26
C THR A 119 -30.83 1.49 11.10
N ALA A 120 -32.02 1.49 10.50
CA ALA A 120 -33.22 1.07 11.20
C ALA A 120 -33.13 -0.40 11.63
N PRO A 121 -33.70 -0.78 12.81
CA PRO A 121 -33.62 -2.14 13.34
C PRO A 121 -34.00 -3.21 12.31
N GLU A 122 -33.26 -4.30 12.31
CA GLU A 122 -33.47 -5.45 11.44
C GLU A 122 -33.54 -6.73 12.25
N SER A 123 -34.55 -7.56 12.00
CA SER A 123 -34.55 -8.92 12.50
C SER A 123 -33.42 -9.74 11.85
N PRO A 124 -33.01 -10.89 12.44
CA PRO A 124 -32.02 -11.76 11.81
C PRO A 124 -32.40 -12.21 10.40
N ALA A 125 -33.68 -12.36 10.09
CA ALA A 125 -34.16 -12.71 8.76
C ALA A 125 -33.95 -11.53 7.74
N GLN A 126 -34.21 -10.31 8.17
CA GLN A 126 -33.97 -9.11 7.35
C GLN A 126 -32.49 -8.91 7.10
N THR A 127 -31.63 -9.03 8.12
CA THR A 127 -30.18 -8.93 7.95
C THR A 127 -29.66 -9.98 6.97
N ARG A 128 -30.14 -11.23 7.09
CA ARG A 128 -29.78 -12.29 6.13
C ARG A 128 -30.25 -11.98 4.71
N LEU A 129 -31.45 -11.42 4.55
CA LEU A 129 -31.96 -11.01 3.25
C LEU A 129 -31.07 -9.93 2.63
N GLN A 130 -30.63 -8.95 3.40
CA GLN A 130 -29.70 -7.92 2.92
C GLN A 130 -28.35 -8.53 2.48
N GLN A 131 -27.83 -9.52 3.21
CA GLN A 131 -26.61 -10.24 2.82
C GLN A 131 -26.81 -10.99 1.50
N VAL A 132 -27.91 -11.73 1.35
CA VAL A 132 -28.24 -12.44 0.11
C VAL A 132 -28.39 -11.49 -1.08
N MET A 133 -28.98 -10.31 -0.86
CA MET A 133 -29.11 -9.29 -1.90
C MET A 133 -27.75 -8.71 -2.31
N ARG A 134 -26.90 -8.40 -1.33
CA ARG A 134 -25.52 -7.95 -1.57
C ARG A 134 -24.73 -8.99 -2.36
N ASP A 135 -24.74 -10.25 -1.92
CA ASP A 135 -24.03 -11.34 -2.60
C ASP A 135 -24.56 -11.53 -4.04
N ARG A 136 -25.89 -11.39 -4.23
CA ARG A 136 -26.48 -11.43 -5.58
C ARG A 136 -26.01 -10.28 -6.46
N ILE A 137 -25.86 -9.08 -5.93
CA ILE A 137 -25.31 -7.92 -6.68
C ILE A 137 -23.92 -8.24 -7.21
N VAL A 138 -23.06 -8.84 -6.39
CA VAL A 138 -21.66 -9.13 -6.75
C VAL A 138 -21.56 -10.41 -7.61
N ASP A 139 -22.20 -11.51 -7.14
CA ASP A 139 -21.97 -12.84 -7.73
C ASP A 139 -22.90 -13.15 -8.89
N GLN A 140 -24.10 -12.55 -8.93
CA GLN A 140 -25.14 -12.80 -9.91
C GLN A 140 -25.77 -11.50 -10.46
N PRO A 141 -24.98 -10.52 -10.91
CA PRO A 141 -25.45 -9.18 -11.23
C PRO A 141 -26.52 -9.16 -12.33
N ALA A 142 -26.46 -10.06 -13.31
CA ALA A 142 -27.50 -10.19 -14.32
C ALA A 142 -28.87 -10.58 -13.74
N GLN A 143 -28.89 -11.36 -12.66
CA GLN A 143 -30.14 -11.68 -11.94
C GLN A 143 -30.56 -10.52 -11.03
N ALA A 144 -29.57 -9.86 -10.37
CA ALA A 144 -29.80 -8.70 -9.51
C ALA A 144 -30.49 -7.55 -10.28
N ALA A 145 -30.08 -7.29 -11.52
CA ALA A 145 -30.66 -6.24 -12.38
C ALA A 145 -32.19 -6.42 -12.61
N GLY A 146 -32.67 -7.65 -12.61
CA GLY A 146 -34.08 -7.95 -12.77
C GLY A 146 -34.89 -8.18 -11.48
N ASP A 147 -34.21 -8.11 -10.33
CA ASP A 147 -34.81 -8.47 -9.03
C ASP A 147 -35.57 -7.28 -8.43
N ARG A 148 -36.90 -7.34 -8.52
CA ARG A 148 -37.82 -6.32 -8.00
C ARG A 148 -37.79 -6.22 -6.45
N GLU A 149 -37.52 -7.33 -5.75
CA GLU A 149 -37.42 -7.32 -4.29
C GLU A 149 -36.13 -6.61 -3.85
N LEU A 150 -35.03 -6.89 -4.51
CA LEU A 150 -33.75 -6.19 -4.29
C LEU A 150 -33.92 -4.68 -4.56
N ALA A 151 -34.46 -4.29 -5.71
CA ALA A 151 -34.68 -2.88 -6.05
C ALA A 151 -35.51 -2.13 -5.00
N ARG A 152 -36.50 -2.81 -4.37
CA ARG A 152 -37.37 -2.23 -3.35
C ARG A 152 -36.77 -2.24 -1.96
N SER A 153 -36.08 -3.30 -1.55
CA SER A 153 -35.81 -3.64 -0.14
C SER A 153 -34.33 -3.64 0.21
N TYR A 154 -33.42 -3.58 -0.77
CA TYR A 154 -31.98 -3.51 -0.47
C TYR A 154 -31.63 -2.17 0.16
N LYS A 155 -31.03 -2.20 1.32
CA LYS A 155 -30.50 -1.03 2.00
C LYS A 155 -29.14 -0.66 1.42
N VAL A 156 -29.03 0.54 0.89
CA VAL A 156 -27.81 1.04 0.26
C VAL A 156 -26.71 1.21 1.31
N PRO A 157 -25.54 0.58 1.16
CA PRO A 157 -24.41 0.83 2.05
C PRO A 157 -23.70 2.12 1.66
N VAL A 158 -23.51 3.02 2.64
CA VAL A 158 -22.64 4.21 2.54
C VAL A 158 -21.49 4.02 3.53
N PHE A 159 -20.29 4.36 3.12
CA PHE A 159 -19.10 4.20 3.96
C PHE A 159 -18.42 5.55 4.19
N VAL A 160 -18.09 5.84 5.44
CA VAL A 160 -17.34 7.01 5.87
C VAL A 160 -16.08 6.52 6.56
N ASN A 161 -14.93 6.86 6.05
CA ASN A 161 -13.67 6.64 6.74
C ASN A 161 -13.18 7.96 7.34
N ALA A 162 -12.67 7.94 8.56
CA ALA A 162 -12.19 9.13 9.21
C ALA A 162 -10.82 8.89 9.86
N ASN A 163 -9.97 9.93 9.79
CA ASN A 163 -8.72 9.99 10.51
C ASN A 163 -7.73 8.88 10.13
N ILE A 164 -7.55 8.61 8.85
CA ILE A 164 -6.48 7.72 8.36
C ILE A 164 -5.11 8.32 8.67
N HIS A 165 -4.97 9.65 8.57
CA HIS A 165 -3.82 10.37 9.12
C HIS A 165 -4.17 10.84 10.54
N GLY A 166 -3.39 10.40 11.53
CA GLY A 166 -3.74 10.64 12.93
C GLY A 166 -3.84 12.11 13.32
N ASN A 167 -3.05 12.97 12.68
CA ASN A 167 -3.06 14.42 12.94
C ASN A 167 -4.11 15.23 12.15
N GLU A 168 -5.09 14.56 11.58
CA GLU A 168 -6.26 15.11 10.89
C GLU A 168 -7.52 14.74 11.70
N TRP A 169 -7.70 15.36 12.86
CA TRP A 169 -8.61 14.90 13.92
C TRP A 169 -10.09 15.04 13.64
N GLU A 170 -10.47 16.07 12.87
CA GLU A 170 -11.82 16.60 12.85
C GLU A 170 -12.83 15.66 12.21
N GLY A 171 -12.38 14.78 11.31
CA GLY A 171 -13.20 13.74 10.72
C GLY A 171 -13.80 12.79 11.77
N THR A 172 -13.03 12.44 12.80
CA THR A 172 -13.51 11.63 13.93
C THR A 172 -14.67 12.28 14.67
N ASP A 173 -14.51 13.57 15.01
CA ASP A 173 -15.52 14.31 15.76
C ASP A 173 -16.77 14.56 14.91
N ALA A 174 -16.61 14.79 13.60
CA ALA A 174 -17.70 14.95 12.66
C ALA A 174 -18.50 13.64 12.53
N ALA A 175 -17.82 12.52 12.36
CA ALA A 175 -18.44 11.19 12.27
C ALA A 175 -19.18 10.84 13.57
N LEU A 176 -18.55 11.07 14.72
CA LEU A 176 -19.17 10.80 16.03
C LEU A 176 -20.41 11.67 16.26
N ARG A 177 -20.35 12.97 15.94
CA ARG A 177 -21.48 13.90 16.02
C ARG A 177 -22.64 13.42 15.12
N PHE A 178 -22.33 13.03 13.89
CA PHE A 178 -23.33 12.51 12.96
C PHE A 178 -24.02 11.25 13.54
N VAL A 179 -23.26 10.33 14.13
CA VAL A 179 -23.81 9.14 14.78
C VAL A 179 -24.74 9.54 15.93
N GLU A 180 -24.35 10.46 16.81
CA GLU A 180 -25.12 10.92 17.95
C GLU A 180 -26.45 11.58 17.54
N GLU A 181 -26.40 12.45 16.55
CA GLU A 181 -27.58 13.13 16.01
C GLU A 181 -28.56 12.13 15.38
N TRP A 182 -28.07 11.21 14.57
CA TRP A 182 -28.91 10.27 13.83
C TRP A 182 -29.42 9.11 14.67
N ALA A 183 -28.67 8.68 15.67
CA ALA A 183 -29.05 7.62 16.61
C ALA A 183 -30.33 7.98 17.38
N THR A 184 -30.53 9.27 17.67
CA THR A 184 -31.62 9.75 18.53
C THR A 184 -32.69 10.59 17.80
N SER A 185 -32.45 10.91 16.52
CA SER A 185 -33.34 11.76 15.73
C SER A 185 -34.76 11.20 15.62
N GLN A 186 -35.75 12.09 15.79
CA GLN A 186 -37.14 11.78 15.52
C GLN A 186 -37.62 12.36 14.18
N ASP A 187 -36.72 12.98 13.42
CA ASP A 187 -37.03 13.52 12.10
C ASP A 187 -37.44 12.40 11.16
N PRO A 188 -38.62 12.49 10.48
CA PRO A 188 -39.07 11.50 9.53
C PRO A 188 -38.12 11.28 8.35
N SER A 189 -37.35 12.30 7.93
CA SER A 189 -36.36 12.19 6.86
C SER A 189 -35.21 11.29 7.27
N VAL A 190 -34.67 11.46 8.48
CA VAL A 190 -33.61 10.61 9.05
C VAL A 190 -34.12 9.18 9.24
N GLN A 191 -35.35 9.00 9.76
CA GLN A 191 -35.95 7.68 9.91
C GLN A 191 -36.12 7.00 8.54
N GLY A 192 -36.55 7.74 7.52
CA GLY A 192 -36.67 7.24 6.14
C GLY A 192 -35.34 6.84 5.54
N ALA A 193 -34.29 7.65 5.75
CA ALA A 193 -32.93 7.33 5.33
C ALA A 193 -32.43 6.01 5.98
N LEU A 194 -32.53 5.90 7.31
CA LEU A 194 -32.10 4.69 8.02
C LEU A 194 -32.92 3.43 7.67
N ALA A 195 -34.19 3.61 7.23
CA ALA A 195 -35.00 2.51 6.74
C ALA A 195 -34.52 1.95 5.38
N SER A 196 -33.83 2.76 4.58
CA SER A 196 -33.37 2.46 3.21
C SER A 196 -31.86 2.29 3.07
N MET A 197 -31.08 2.53 4.14
CA MET A 197 -29.63 2.58 4.11
C MET A 197 -28.99 1.88 5.29
N ARG A 198 -27.73 1.48 5.12
CA ARG A 198 -26.77 1.18 6.18
C ARG A 198 -25.61 2.15 6.04
N ILE A 199 -25.38 2.99 7.04
CA ILE A 199 -24.30 3.96 7.06
C ILE A 199 -23.22 3.42 7.98
N HIS A 200 -22.07 3.09 7.41
CA HIS A 200 -20.91 2.53 8.10
C HIS A 200 -19.88 3.66 8.29
N LEU A 201 -19.47 3.91 9.52
CA LEU A 201 -18.52 4.98 9.85
C LEU A 201 -17.35 4.39 10.64
N VAL A 202 -16.16 4.40 10.05
CA VAL A 202 -14.91 4.17 10.78
C VAL A 202 -14.59 5.46 11.53
N ILE A 203 -14.69 5.42 12.85
CA ILE A 203 -14.63 6.63 13.69
C ILE A 203 -13.22 7.22 13.73
N SER A 204 -12.20 6.37 13.84
CA SER A 204 -10.80 6.75 13.75
C SER A 204 -10.01 5.56 13.24
N MET A 205 -9.50 5.65 12.00
CA MET A 205 -8.69 4.58 11.40
C MET A 205 -7.30 4.52 12.02
N ASN A 206 -6.74 5.68 12.42
CA ASN A 206 -5.43 5.79 13.07
C ASN A 206 -5.52 6.39 14.48
N PRO A 207 -6.06 5.65 15.45
CA PRO A 207 -6.21 6.15 16.81
C PRO A 207 -4.87 6.41 17.52
N ASP A 208 -3.81 5.71 17.15
CA ASP A 208 -2.48 5.91 17.71
C ASP A 208 -1.89 7.26 17.30
N GLY A 209 -1.89 7.54 16.01
CA GLY A 209 -1.44 8.81 15.45
C GLY A 209 -2.30 9.98 15.94
N ARG A 210 -3.64 9.76 16.13
CA ARG A 210 -4.56 10.75 16.66
C ARG A 210 -4.15 11.20 18.07
N VAL A 211 -3.88 10.25 18.96
CA VAL A 211 -3.48 10.56 20.35
C VAL A 211 -2.14 11.30 20.41
N THR A 212 -1.20 10.94 19.53
CA THR A 212 0.18 11.46 19.56
C THR A 212 0.45 12.63 18.62
N ASN A 213 -0.57 13.15 17.92
CA ASN A 213 -0.40 14.20 16.89
C ASN A 213 0.59 13.77 15.78
N ASN A 214 0.47 12.54 15.31
CA ASN A 214 1.31 12.01 14.25
C ASN A 214 0.46 11.63 13.02
N ARG A 215 0.99 11.86 11.83
CA ARG A 215 0.35 11.42 10.57
C ARG A 215 0.34 9.89 10.48
N GLN A 216 1.49 9.28 10.73
CA GLN A 216 1.70 7.84 10.68
C GLN A 216 1.09 7.12 11.89
N ASN A 217 0.90 5.80 11.76
CA ASN A 217 0.57 4.94 12.88
C ASN A 217 1.79 4.70 13.81
N THR A 218 1.63 3.90 14.87
CA THR A 218 2.73 3.59 15.81
C THR A 218 3.89 2.84 15.14
N ALA A 219 3.61 2.06 14.10
CA ALA A 219 4.66 1.38 13.34
C ALA A 219 5.41 2.31 12.37
N GLY A 220 4.97 3.57 12.23
CA GLY A 220 5.56 4.58 11.37
C GLY A 220 5.06 4.55 9.92
N PHE A 221 3.99 3.82 9.63
CA PHE A 221 3.40 3.75 8.30
C PHE A 221 2.41 4.89 8.05
N ASP A 222 2.46 5.45 6.84
CA ASP A 222 1.36 6.22 6.28
C ASP A 222 0.28 5.25 5.79
N LEU A 223 -0.82 5.14 6.54
CA LEU A 223 -1.88 4.18 6.25
C LEU A 223 -2.55 4.44 4.90
N ASN A 224 -2.55 5.71 4.43
CA ASN A 224 -3.06 6.08 3.12
C ASN A 224 -2.04 5.84 1.99
N ARG A 225 -1.07 4.96 2.22
CA ARG A 225 -0.10 4.44 1.26
C ARG A 225 -0.07 2.91 1.26
N ASP A 226 -0.89 2.25 2.09
CA ASP A 226 -0.79 0.82 2.35
C ASP A 226 -1.99 0.00 1.81
N LEU A 227 -3.01 0.63 1.19
CA LEU A 227 -4.25 -0.08 0.82
C LEU A 227 -4.02 -1.26 -0.14
N VAL A 228 -3.17 -1.09 -1.15
CA VAL A 228 -2.90 -2.18 -2.12
C VAL A 228 -1.94 -3.23 -1.57
N THR A 229 -1.09 -2.87 -0.61
CA THR A 229 -0.16 -3.80 0.06
C THR A 229 -0.81 -4.44 1.27
N ALA A 230 -1.58 -3.67 2.04
CA ALA A 230 -2.32 -4.06 3.23
C ALA A 230 -1.41 -4.76 4.28
N SER A 231 -0.32 -4.08 4.64
CA SER A 231 0.67 -4.58 5.61
C SER A 231 0.32 -4.23 7.06
N GLN A 232 -0.56 -3.24 7.29
CA GLN A 232 -0.91 -2.75 8.61
C GLN A 232 -2.28 -3.24 9.07
N PRO A 233 -2.46 -3.60 10.37
CA PRO A 233 -3.71 -4.15 10.87
C PRO A 233 -4.89 -3.20 10.70
N GLU A 234 -4.69 -1.90 10.82
CA GLU A 234 -5.71 -0.87 10.59
C GLU A 234 -6.23 -0.93 9.15
N VAL A 235 -5.31 -1.04 8.19
CA VAL A 235 -5.63 -1.12 6.76
C VAL A 235 -6.35 -2.41 6.44
N VAL A 236 -5.87 -3.55 6.96
CA VAL A 236 -6.53 -4.85 6.81
C VAL A 236 -7.96 -4.80 7.33
N GLY A 237 -8.19 -4.25 8.54
CA GLY A 237 -9.51 -4.13 9.13
C GLY A 237 -10.48 -3.28 8.29
N VAL A 238 -10.02 -2.15 7.75
CA VAL A 238 -10.85 -1.28 6.90
C VAL A 238 -11.07 -1.90 5.53
N ARG A 239 -10.06 -2.53 4.91
CA ARG A 239 -10.20 -3.31 3.68
C ARG A 239 -11.29 -4.38 3.81
N ASP A 240 -11.21 -5.18 4.85
CA ASP A 240 -12.17 -6.27 5.10
C ASP A 240 -13.58 -5.72 5.35
N ALA A 241 -13.71 -4.57 6.02
CA ALA A 241 -14.97 -3.88 6.20
C ALA A 241 -15.54 -3.36 4.87
N LEU A 242 -14.72 -2.75 4.00
CA LEU A 242 -15.14 -2.31 2.66
C LEU A 242 -15.64 -3.48 1.81
N ILE A 243 -14.88 -4.60 1.77
CA ILE A 243 -15.26 -5.80 1.03
C ILE A 243 -16.56 -6.39 1.56
N ARG A 244 -16.71 -6.48 2.88
CA ARG A 244 -17.88 -7.08 3.53
C ARG A 244 -19.12 -6.22 3.42
N THR A 245 -19.01 -4.90 3.50
CA THR A 245 -20.14 -3.96 3.42
C THR A 245 -20.53 -3.64 1.99
N GLN A 246 -19.60 -3.72 1.06
CA GLN A 246 -19.78 -3.45 -0.38
C GLN A 246 -20.47 -2.09 -0.61
N PRO A 247 -19.86 -0.96 -0.21
CA PRO A 247 -20.50 0.35 -0.31
C PRO A 247 -20.78 0.73 -1.77
N THR A 248 -21.88 1.46 -1.97
CA THR A 248 -22.15 2.11 -3.25
C THR A 248 -21.52 3.50 -3.30
N LEU A 249 -21.34 4.12 -2.14
CA LEU A 249 -20.78 5.45 -2.01
C LEU A 249 -19.88 5.52 -0.78
N MET A 250 -18.74 6.16 -0.93
CA MET A 250 -17.74 6.31 0.13
C MET A 250 -17.17 7.73 0.17
N ILE A 251 -16.88 8.23 1.36
CA ILE A 251 -16.01 9.39 1.57
C ILE A 251 -14.91 9.08 2.57
N ASP A 252 -13.73 9.63 2.31
CA ASP A 252 -12.57 9.59 3.20
C ASP A 252 -12.25 11.01 3.69
N LEU A 253 -12.21 11.19 5.01
CA LEU A 253 -12.10 12.51 5.64
C LEU A 253 -10.65 12.81 6.02
N HIS A 254 -10.11 13.83 5.37
CA HIS A 254 -8.72 14.29 5.43
C HIS A 254 -8.57 15.75 5.83
N GLY A 255 -7.32 16.24 5.78
CA GLY A 255 -7.00 17.64 5.96
C GLY A 255 -5.92 18.13 5.00
N TYR A 256 -6.15 19.29 4.35
CA TYR A 256 -5.27 19.89 3.36
C TYR A 256 -4.77 21.27 3.76
N VAL A 257 -3.47 21.51 3.62
CA VAL A 257 -2.81 22.74 4.09
C VAL A 257 -3.29 24.02 3.40
N ASN A 258 -3.82 23.93 2.17
CA ASN A 258 -4.20 25.08 1.36
C ASN A 258 -5.69 25.38 1.35
N GLY A 259 -6.55 24.56 1.97
CA GLY A 259 -7.98 24.84 1.99
C GLY A 259 -8.85 23.60 2.10
N THR A 260 -10.07 23.71 1.61
CA THR A 260 -11.04 22.62 1.51
C THR A 260 -11.06 22.09 0.11
N LEU A 261 -10.91 20.75 -0.04
CA LEU A 261 -11.09 20.06 -1.31
C LEU A 261 -12.24 19.07 -1.21
N VAL A 262 -12.98 18.94 -2.28
CA VAL A 262 -13.95 17.87 -2.51
C VAL A 262 -13.52 17.16 -3.78
N GLU A 263 -12.89 16.01 -3.61
CA GLU A 263 -12.11 15.36 -4.67
C GLU A 263 -12.72 14.04 -5.08
N PRO A 264 -13.54 14.04 -6.16
CA PRO A 264 -14.12 12.81 -6.68
C PRO A 264 -13.10 11.99 -7.47
N THR A 265 -12.32 12.65 -8.30
CA THR A 265 -11.26 12.13 -9.17
C THR A 265 -10.59 13.32 -9.86
N THR A 266 -9.48 13.11 -10.52
CA THR A 266 -8.74 14.14 -11.26
C THR A 266 -8.33 13.63 -12.63
N PRO A 267 -8.34 14.48 -13.68
CA PRO A 267 -7.91 14.04 -15.01
C PRO A 267 -6.39 13.92 -15.11
N PRO A 268 -5.91 12.91 -15.82
CA PRO A 268 -6.64 11.76 -16.32
C PRO A 268 -6.98 10.78 -15.18
N HIS A 269 -8.14 10.14 -15.24
CA HIS A 269 -8.58 9.20 -14.22
C HIS A 269 -7.69 7.95 -14.15
N GLY A 270 -7.77 7.19 -13.03
CA GLY A 270 -7.09 5.90 -12.87
C GLY A 270 -7.64 4.81 -13.78
N GLU A 271 -6.86 3.75 -13.94
CA GLU A 271 -7.26 2.56 -14.72
C GLU A 271 -8.08 1.58 -13.86
N ASN A 272 -8.66 0.58 -14.49
CA ASN A 272 -9.24 -0.60 -13.87
C ASN A 272 -10.62 -0.44 -13.20
N TYR A 273 -11.29 0.71 -13.28
CA TYR A 273 -12.67 0.85 -12.83
C TYR A 273 -13.57 1.45 -13.90
N GLU A 274 -14.90 1.28 -13.77
CA GLU A 274 -15.87 1.71 -14.77
C GLU A 274 -16.14 3.21 -14.62
N TYR A 275 -15.25 4.03 -15.18
CA TYR A 275 -15.22 5.48 -14.96
C TYR A 275 -16.49 6.19 -15.43
N ASP A 276 -17.14 5.71 -16.52
CA ASP A 276 -18.41 6.25 -17.02
C ASP A 276 -19.52 6.17 -15.97
N LEU A 277 -19.58 5.08 -15.20
CA LEU A 277 -20.54 4.87 -14.13
C LEU A 277 -20.11 5.56 -12.83
N PHE A 278 -18.80 5.70 -12.59
CA PHE A 278 -18.25 6.39 -11.45
C PHE A 278 -18.49 7.89 -11.50
N VAL A 279 -18.04 8.57 -12.56
CA VAL A 279 -18.08 10.04 -12.65
C VAL A 279 -19.50 10.57 -12.78
N LYS A 280 -20.43 9.78 -13.28
CA LYS A 280 -21.87 10.06 -13.33
C LYS A 280 -22.45 10.48 -11.97
N HIS A 281 -21.95 9.88 -10.89
CA HIS A 281 -22.35 10.16 -9.51
C HIS A 281 -21.31 10.98 -8.74
N ALA A 282 -20.03 10.79 -9.05
CA ALA A 282 -18.94 11.38 -8.29
C ALA A 282 -18.96 12.91 -8.37
N LEU A 283 -19.06 13.49 -9.56
CA LEU A 283 -19.11 14.94 -9.68
C LEU A 283 -20.39 15.56 -9.10
N PRO A 284 -21.62 15.07 -9.37
CA PRO A 284 -22.82 15.61 -8.75
C PRO A 284 -22.81 15.54 -7.23
N ASN A 285 -22.31 14.46 -6.62
CA ASN A 285 -22.14 14.36 -5.17
C ASN A 285 -21.13 15.40 -4.65
N ALA A 286 -19.98 15.57 -5.34
CA ALA A 286 -18.97 16.56 -4.98
C ALA A 286 -19.54 18.00 -4.99
N LEU A 287 -20.34 18.33 -6.00
CA LEU A 287 -20.99 19.63 -6.08
C LEU A 287 -22.05 19.84 -4.98
N GLY A 288 -22.77 18.78 -4.60
CA GLY A 288 -23.70 18.83 -3.45
C GLY A 288 -22.97 19.02 -2.11
N VAL A 289 -21.80 18.38 -1.96
CA VAL A 289 -20.94 18.61 -0.78
C VAL A 289 -20.40 20.05 -0.76
N GLU A 290 -19.92 20.56 -1.89
CA GLU A 290 -19.47 21.94 -2.03
C GLU A 290 -20.58 22.92 -1.60
N GLU A 291 -21.81 22.75 -2.12
CA GLU A 291 -22.98 23.59 -1.77
C GLU A 291 -23.27 23.55 -0.27
N ALA A 292 -23.28 22.35 0.34
CA ALA A 292 -23.52 22.20 1.78
C ALA A 292 -22.43 22.88 2.63
N ILE A 293 -21.19 22.87 2.19
CA ILE A 293 -20.10 23.58 2.89
C ILE A 293 -20.26 25.10 2.73
N LEU A 294 -20.64 25.59 1.55
CA LEU A 294 -20.89 27.02 1.33
C LEU A 294 -22.08 27.55 2.14
N GLU A 295 -23.11 26.74 2.36
CA GLU A 295 -24.29 27.08 3.19
C GLU A 295 -23.93 27.31 4.68
N LEU A 296 -22.77 26.78 5.16
CA LEU A 296 -22.27 27.10 6.51
C LEU A 296 -21.92 28.58 6.66
N GLY A 297 -21.78 29.35 5.58
CA GLY A 297 -21.46 30.77 5.58
C GLY A 297 -20.07 31.09 6.11
N LEU A 298 -19.16 30.14 6.12
CA LEU A 298 -17.78 30.27 6.58
C LEU A 298 -16.94 31.03 5.53
N GLY A 299 -15.96 31.81 6.00
CA GLY A 299 -15.12 32.63 5.13
C GLY A 299 -13.72 32.86 5.69
N GLU A 300 -12.98 33.80 5.09
CA GLU A 300 -11.59 34.10 5.48
C GLU A 300 -11.45 34.50 6.97
N SER A 301 -12.47 35.12 7.56
CA SER A 301 -12.50 35.42 9.00
C SER A 301 -12.45 34.17 9.88
N ASP A 302 -12.97 33.08 9.38
CA ASP A 302 -13.00 31.78 10.04
C ASP A 302 -11.77 30.92 9.69
N GLY A 303 -10.93 31.42 8.77
CA GLY A 303 -9.76 30.73 8.23
C GLY A 303 -10.10 29.78 7.10
N VAL A 304 -11.29 29.91 6.50
CA VAL A 304 -11.79 29.03 5.44
C VAL A 304 -11.76 29.77 4.10
N ARG A 305 -11.29 29.08 3.06
CA ARG A 305 -11.45 29.47 1.65
C ARG A 305 -12.62 28.70 1.06
N PRO A 306 -13.22 29.18 -0.03
CA PRO A 306 -14.22 28.41 -0.76
C PRO A 306 -13.69 27.02 -1.10
N PRO A 307 -14.52 25.97 -1.01
CA PRO A 307 -14.12 24.63 -1.42
C PRO A 307 -13.71 24.61 -2.89
N GLN A 308 -12.82 23.71 -3.24
CA GLN A 308 -12.42 23.43 -4.62
C GLN A 308 -12.78 21.98 -4.96
N VAL A 309 -13.24 21.80 -6.19
CA VAL A 309 -13.46 20.48 -6.79
C VAL A 309 -12.41 20.31 -7.88
N PRO A 310 -11.29 19.60 -7.62
CA PRO A 310 -10.14 19.54 -8.54
C PRO A 310 -10.52 19.14 -9.97
N LEU A 311 -11.40 18.19 -10.15
CA LEU A 311 -11.92 17.80 -11.47
C LEU A 311 -12.45 18.97 -12.31
N ARG A 312 -13.02 19.98 -11.66
CA ARG A 312 -13.58 21.19 -12.29
C ARG A 312 -12.61 22.38 -12.26
N ASP A 313 -11.91 22.56 -11.16
CA ASP A 313 -11.25 23.84 -10.81
C ASP A 313 -9.75 23.83 -11.13
N TRP A 314 -9.14 22.70 -11.35
CA TRP A 314 -7.71 22.60 -11.64
C TRP A 314 -7.45 22.32 -13.11
N ALA A 315 -6.49 23.07 -13.69
CA ALA A 315 -6.12 22.91 -15.09
C ALA A 315 -5.20 21.69 -15.32
N GLU A 316 -4.47 21.29 -14.30
CA GLU A 316 -3.58 20.14 -14.26
C GLU A 316 -4.08 19.23 -13.15
N GLY A 317 -4.24 17.97 -13.44
CA GLY A 317 -4.85 17.02 -12.55
C GLY A 317 -4.02 16.77 -11.28
N TRP A 318 -4.71 16.44 -10.23
CA TRP A 318 -4.19 15.66 -9.16
C TRP A 318 -4.00 14.22 -9.65
N ASP A 319 -3.14 13.43 -9.03
CA ASP A 319 -2.86 12.07 -9.45
C ASP A 319 -3.86 11.08 -8.85
N ASP A 320 -4.76 10.57 -9.68
CA ASP A 320 -5.78 9.59 -9.30
C ASP A 320 -5.35 8.12 -9.59
N TRP A 321 -4.10 7.90 -9.98
CA TRP A 321 -3.65 6.59 -10.44
C TRP A 321 -3.45 5.54 -9.35
N PRO A 322 -2.85 5.85 -8.19
CA PRO A 322 -2.45 4.81 -7.27
C PRO A 322 -3.59 4.22 -6.45
N PRO A 323 -3.72 2.88 -6.40
CA PRO A 323 -4.70 2.18 -5.57
C PRO A 323 -4.30 2.14 -4.08
N ILE A 324 -3.27 2.87 -3.70
CA ILE A 324 -2.79 3.00 -2.33
C ILE A 324 -3.69 3.88 -1.47
N PHE A 325 -4.50 4.73 -2.12
CA PHE A 325 -5.45 5.62 -1.45
C PHE A 325 -6.79 4.94 -1.21
N THR A 326 -7.41 5.20 -0.08
CA THR A 326 -8.68 4.59 0.31
C THR A 326 -9.80 4.80 -0.72
N PRO A 327 -10.02 6.02 -1.28
CA PRO A 327 -11.05 6.21 -2.30
C PRO A 327 -10.81 5.41 -3.60
N GLN A 328 -9.59 5.41 -4.14
CA GLN A 328 -9.26 4.66 -5.35
C GLN A 328 -9.39 3.16 -5.12
N TYR A 329 -8.99 2.68 -3.95
CA TYR A 329 -9.21 1.29 -3.55
C TYR A 329 -10.70 0.93 -3.52
N ALA A 330 -11.55 1.78 -2.93
CA ALA A 330 -13.00 1.57 -2.89
C ALA A 330 -13.64 1.60 -4.29
N ALA A 331 -13.16 2.45 -5.21
CA ALA A 331 -13.63 2.50 -6.60
C ALA A 331 -13.40 1.18 -7.34
N LEU A 332 -12.28 0.50 -7.10
CA LEU A 332 -11.99 -0.83 -7.64
C LEU A 332 -12.96 -1.92 -7.11
N HIS A 333 -13.61 -1.67 -5.98
CA HIS A 333 -14.68 -2.50 -5.42
C HIS A 333 -16.08 -2.07 -5.85
N GLY A 334 -16.19 -1.07 -6.74
CA GLY A 334 -17.46 -0.60 -7.33
C GLY A 334 -18.19 0.45 -6.49
N ALA A 335 -17.48 1.16 -5.62
CA ALA A 335 -18.00 2.33 -4.93
C ALA A 335 -17.74 3.62 -5.73
N VAL A 336 -18.67 4.57 -5.63
CA VAL A 336 -18.39 5.97 -5.97
C VAL A 336 -17.72 6.62 -4.74
N SER A 337 -16.50 7.09 -4.88
CA SER A 337 -15.67 7.46 -3.73
C SER A 337 -15.06 8.86 -3.87
N HIS A 338 -14.78 9.50 -2.73
CA HIS A 338 -14.25 10.87 -2.68
C HIS A 338 -13.25 11.02 -1.54
N THR A 339 -12.25 11.85 -1.75
CA THR A 339 -11.46 12.47 -0.68
C THR A 339 -12.09 13.82 -0.30
N ILE A 340 -12.28 14.05 0.99
CA ILE A 340 -12.77 15.32 1.54
C ILE A 340 -11.67 15.91 2.40
N GLU A 341 -11.12 17.03 1.98
CA GLU A 341 -10.05 17.71 2.69
C GLU A 341 -10.59 18.93 3.45
N VAL A 342 -10.45 18.96 4.77
CA VAL A 342 -10.71 20.17 5.56
C VAL A 342 -9.45 21.03 5.70
N PRO A 343 -9.54 22.34 6.03
CA PRO A 343 -8.34 23.18 6.16
C PRO A 343 -7.40 22.71 7.27
N LEU A 344 -6.25 22.19 6.94
CA LEU A 344 -5.27 21.61 7.87
C LEU A 344 -4.48 22.71 8.63
N ARG A 345 -5.17 23.62 9.32
CA ARG A 345 -4.55 24.70 10.09
C ARG A 345 -4.37 24.40 11.58
N VAL A 346 -4.87 23.26 12.02
CA VAL A 346 -4.78 22.83 13.43
C VAL A 346 -3.72 21.74 13.66
N ASN A 347 -3.06 21.27 12.60
CA ASN A 347 -2.03 20.24 12.68
C ASN A 347 -0.72 20.76 13.29
N ASN A 348 0.31 19.94 13.27
CA ASN A 348 1.63 20.12 13.86
C ASN A 348 2.24 21.50 13.64
N ARG A 349 2.16 22.08 12.44
CA ARG A 349 2.75 23.41 12.15
C ARG A 349 2.00 24.54 12.87
N SER A 350 0.71 24.37 13.07
CA SER A 350 -0.16 25.38 13.70
C SER A 350 -0.49 25.06 15.15
N TYR A 351 -0.02 23.93 15.68
CA TYR A 351 -0.33 23.46 17.03
C TYR A 351 0.20 24.38 18.14
N ASN A 352 1.10 25.30 17.81
CA ASN A 352 1.60 26.34 18.71
C ASN A 352 0.71 27.58 18.80
N LEU A 353 -0.39 27.66 18.04
CA LEU A 353 -1.34 28.75 18.15
C LEU A 353 -2.00 28.77 19.54
N PRO A 354 -2.50 29.94 19.99
CA PRO A 354 -3.28 30.00 21.22
C PRO A 354 -4.44 29.01 21.20
N GLU A 355 -4.66 28.31 22.29
CA GLU A 355 -5.63 27.21 22.42
C GLU A 355 -7.05 27.64 21.99
N GLY A 356 -7.54 28.84 22.39
CA GLY A 356 -8.83 29.32 21.95
C GLY A 356 -8.95 29.50 20.41
N LYS A 357 -7.81 29.72 19.70
CA LYS A 357 -7.81 29.77 18.23
C LYS A 357 -7.83 28.38 17.64
N LEU A 358 -7.04 27.47 18.19
CA LEU A 358 -7.04 26.06 17.76
C LEU A 358 -8.43 25.44 17.90
N ARG A 359 -9.08 25.62 19.06
CA ARG A 359 -10.45 25.10 19.30
C ARG A 359 -11.48 25.64 18.31
N ARG A 360 -11.40 26.93 17.94
CA ARG A 360 -12.30 27.50 16.94
C ARG A 360 -12.04 26.90 15.56
N LEU A 361 -10.78 26.76 15.14
CA LEU A 361 -10.44 26.17 13.85
C LEU A 361 -10.87 24.69 13.77
N ALA A 362 -10.64 23.93 14.84
CA ALA A 362 -11.05 22.54 14.92
C ALA A 362 -12.59 22.40 14.86
N ALA A 363 -13.33 23.24 15.57
CA ALA A 363 -14.79 23.26 15.48
C ALA A 363 -15.29 23.59 14.07
N THR A 364 -14.69 24.60 13.42
CA THR A 364 -15.00 24.95 12.02
C THR A 364 -14.75 23.80 11.07
N ASN A 365 -13.62 23.11 11.19
CA ASN A 365 -13.31 21.97 10.36
C ASN A 365 -14.24 20.77 10.63
N THR A 366 -14.62 20.57 11.89
CA THR A 366 -15.63 19.55 12.26
C THR A 366 -16.99 19.86 11.61
N ASP A 367 -17.38 21.12 11.53
CA ASP A 367 -18.62 21.54 10.84
C ASP A 367 -18.55 21.26 9.35
N ILE A 368 -17.41 21.54 8.70
CA ILE A 368 -17.18 21.25 7.28
C ILE A 368 -17.27 19.73 7.02
N ALA A 369 -16.55 18.92 7.78
CA ALA A 369 -16.56 17.46 7.63
C ALA A 369 -17.96 16.86 7.89
N HIS A 370 -18.69 17.39 8.89
CA HIS A 370 -20.06 16.97 9.20
C HIS A 370 -21.05 17.33 8.07
N ALA A 371 -20.90 18.51 7.45
CA ALA A 371 -21.69 18.92 6.30
C ALA A 371 -21.44 17.97 5.10
N ALA A 372 -20.17 17.59 4.86
CA ALA A 372 -19.81 16.65 3.82
C ALA A 372 -20.44 15.26 4.03
N ILE A 373 -20.42 14.72 5.26
CA ILE A 373 -21.10 13.45 5.58
C ILE A 373 -22.59 13.56 5.29
N THR A 374 -23.21 14.64 5.78
CA THR A 374 -24.66 14.85 5.66
C THR A 374 -25.10 14.98 4.20
N ALA A 375 -24.38 15.77 3.40
CA ALA A 375 -24.65 15.96 1.98
C ALA A 375 -24.51 14.64 1.20
N THR A 376 -23.43 13.87 1.45
CA THR A 376 -23.19 12.57 0.82
C THR A 376 -24.28 11.56 1.15
N VAL A 377 -24.72 11.48 2.40
CA VAL A 377 -25.85 10.62 2.81
C VAL A 377 -27.15 11.09 2.16
N GLY A 378 -27.39 12.41 2.06
CA GLY A 378 -28.51 13.00 1.34
C GLY A 378 -28.53 12.60 -0.14
N TYR A 379 -27.38 12.71 -0.81
CA TYR A 379 -27.21 12.26 -2.20
C TYR A 379 -27.54 10.76 -2.37
N ALA A 380 -27.04 9.93 -1.45
CA ALA A 380 -27.32 8.50 -1.50
C ALA A 380 -28.82 8.16 -1.30
N VAL A 381 -29.55 8.94 -0.51
CA VAL A 381 -31.02 8.81 -0.35
C VAL A 381 -31.72 9.17 -1.67
N GLU A 382 -31.38 10.28 -2.27
CA GLU A 382 -32.01 10.80 -3.48
C GLU A 382 -31.74 9.90 -4.70
N HIS A 383 -30.49 9.44 -4.86
CA HIS A 383 -30.03 8.64 -6.02
C HIS A 383 -29.94 7.14 -5.75
N ARG A 384 -30.60 6.65 -4.67
CA ARG A 384 -30.53 5.25 -4.21
C ARG A 384 -30.64 4.24 -5.33
N SER A 385 -31.67 4.38 -6.16
CA SER A 385 -31.99 3.38 -7.21
C SER A 385 -30.95 3.38 -8.33
N GLU A 386 -30.42 4.53 -8.68
CA GLU A 386 -29.40 4.70 -9.71
C GLU A 386 -28.07 4.16 -9.24
N LEU A 387 -27.63 4.48 -8.01
CA LEU A 387 -26.38 3.98 -7.40
C LEU A 387 -26.37 2.44 -7.37
N VAL A 388 -27.47 1.81 -6.94
CA VAL A 388 -27.56 0.34 -6.93
C VAL A 388 -27.55 -0.25 -8.33
N ALA A 389 -28.27 0.37 -9.28
CA ALA A 389 -28.29 -0.10 -10.66
C ALA A 389 -26.93 0.00 -11.34
N ASP A 390 -26.20 1.09 -11.11
CA ASP A 390 -24.89 1.31 -11.69
C ASP A 390 -23.84 0.38 -11.03
N GLN A 391 -23.91 0.13 -9.73
CA GLN A 391 -23.05 -0.87 -9.08
C GLN A 391 -23.32 -2.30 -9.63
N ILE A 392 -24.58 -2.67 -9.85
CA ILE A 392 -24.92 -3.93 -10.50
C ILE A 392 -24.33 -3.98 -11.91
N GLU A 393 -24.39 -2.88 -12.66
CA GLU A 393 -23.85 -2.80 -14.02
C GLU A 393 -22.33 -2.95 -14.05
N ILE A 394 -21.61 -2.33 -13.10
CA ILE A 394 -20.16 -2.51 -12.93
C ILE A 394 -19.82 -4.01 -12.85
N PHE A 395 -20.47 -4.73 -11.95
CA PHE A 395 -20.20 -6.16 -11.77
C PHE A 395 -20.70 -7.02 -12.91
N ARG A 396 -21.80 -6.61 -13.58
CA ARG A 396 -22.32 -7.31 -14.78
C ARG A 396 -21.30 -7.24 -15.92
N ARG A 397 -20.75 -6.05 -16.18
CA ARG A 397 -19.69 -5.88 -17.20
C ARG A 397 -18.48 -6.74 -16.87
N GLY A 398 -18.05 -6.75 -15.61
CA GLY A 398 -16.95 -7.61 -15.15
C GLY A 398 -17.23 -9.09 -15.42
N ARG A 399 -18.37 -9.60 -14.97
CA ARG A 399 -18.75 -11.02 -15.11
C ARG A 399 -18.96 -11.46 -16.55
N SER A 400 -19.43 -10.59 -17.41
CA SER A 400 -19.64 -10.90 -18.85
C SER A 400 -18.36 -10.76 -19.67
N GLY A 401 -17.30 -10.16 -19.14
CA GLY A 401 -16.10 -9.81 -19.90
C GLY A 401 -16.34 -8.70 -20.92
N GLU A 402 -17.38 -7.90 -20.72
CA GLU A 402 -17.71 -6.80 -21.60
C GLU A 402 -16.65 -5.68 -21.49
N ARG A 403 -16.28 -5.07 -22.60
CA ARG A 403 -15.37 -3.92 -22.58
C ARG A 403 -15.96 -2.77 -21.77
N GLN A 404 -15.11 -1.96 -21.16
CA GLN A 404 -15.52 -0.71 -20.55
C GLN A 404 -16.19 0.19 -21.57
N THR A 405 -17.09 1.06 -21.11
CA THR A 405 -17.68 2.11 -21.94
C THR A 405 -16.88 3.39 -21.72
N PRO A 406 -16.38 4.04 -22.79
CA PRO A 406 -15.67 5.30 -22.61
C PRO A 406 -16.64 6.36 -22.08
N VAL A 407 -16.13 7.20 -21.18
CA VAL A 407 -16.87 8.39 -20.75
C VAL A 407 -17.10 9.33 -21.92
N GLU A 408 -18.22 10.03 -21.91
CA GLU A 408 -18.53 11.01 -22.97
C GLU A 408 -17.67 12.27 -22.77
N GLN A 409 -16.86 12.61 -23.78
CA GLN A 409 -16.11 13.86 -23.78
C GLN A 409 -17.04 15.06 -23.67
N GLY A 410 -16.74 15.98 -22.77
CA GLY A 410 -17.59 17.15 -22.49
C GLY A 410 -18.72 16.87 -21.52
N LEU A 411 -18.83 15.67 -20.95
CA LEU A 411 -19.78 15.37 -19.89
C LEU A 411 -19.59 16.39 -18.74
N PHE A 412 -20.70 16.92 -18.25
CA PHE A 412 -20.75 18.02 -17.25
C PHE A 412 -19.93 19.28 -17.62
N GLY A 413 -19.38 19.37 -18.84
CA GLY A 413 -18.52 20.46 -19.29
C GLY A 413 -17.10 20.40 -18.75
N VAL A 414 -16.70 19.31 -18.09
CA VAL A 414 -15.38 19.15 -17.42
C VAL A 414 -14.56 18.01 -18.00
N ILE A 415 -15.17 16.93 -18.51
CA ILE A 415 -14.45 15.78 -19.04
C ILE A 415 -13.72 16.14 -20.35
N GLY A 416 -12.42 16.08 -20.32
CA GLY A 416 -11.52 16.32 -21.46
C GLY A 416 -11.19 15.06 -22.26
N PRO A 417 -10.40 15.18 -23.35
CA PRO A 417 -9.95 14.03 -24.12
C PRO A 417 -8.96 13.13 -23.34
N GLU A 418 -8.30 13.64 -22.33
CA GLU A 418 -7.37 12.93 -21.44
C GLU A 418 -8.05 11.82 -20.63
N ASP A 419 -9.37 11.97 -20.37
CA ASP A 419 -10.18 10.97 -19.66
C ASP A 419 -10.84 9.93 -20.57
N VAL A 420 -10.77 10.11 -21.90
CA VAL A 420 -11.46 9.20 -22.84
C VAL A 420 -10.52 8.06 -23.23
N TYR A 421 -10.26 7.15 -22.29
CA TYR A 421 -9.52 5.92 -22.56
C TYR A 421 -10.12 4.74 -21.77
N LEU A 422 -9.67 3.54 -22.09
CA LEU A 422 -10.19 2.29 -21.53
C LEU A 422 -9.04 1.39 -21.12
N THR A 423 -9.26 0.58 -20.10
CA THR A 423 -8.37 -0.52 -19.76
C THR A 423 -8.61 -1.71 -20.71
N ASP A 424 -7.56 -2.22 -21.32
CA ASP A 424 -7.58 -3.46 -22.07
C ASP A 424 -7.30 -4.65 -21.15
N TYR A 425 -8.35 -5.31 -20.69
CA TYR A 425 -8.23 -6.47 -19.80
C TYR A 425 -7.75 -7.70 -20.57
N PRO A 426 -6.80 -8.51 -20.01
CA PRO A 426 -6.56 -9.85 -20.53
C PRO A 426 -7.75 -10.77 -20.19
N ARG A 427 -7.79 -11.93 -20.85
CA ARG A 427 -8.85 -12.93 -20.56
C ARG A 427 -8.67 -13.57 -19.19
N ALA A 428 -7.42 -13.82 -18.79
CA ALA A 428 -7.08 -14.40 -17.51
C ALA A 428 -5.61 -14.18 -17.17
N PHE A 429 -5.28 -14.31 -15.90
CA PHE A 429 -3.91 -14.55 -15.44
C PHE A 429 -3.76 -15.98 -14.95
N VAL A 430 -2.60 -16.57 -15.20
CA VAL A 430 -2.22 -17.92 -14.76
C VAL A 430 -1.00 -17.81 -13.86
N ILE A 431 -1.09 -18.35 -12.66
CA ILE A 431 0.03 -18.48 -11.72
C ILE A 431 0.41 -19.97 -11.73
N PRO A 432 1.47 -20.36 -12.45
CA PRO A 432 1.87 -21.76 -12.61
C PRO A 432 2.36 -22.36 -11.29
N VAL A 433 2.56 -23.68 -11.29
CA VAL A 433 3.14 -24.42 -10.17
C VAL A 433 4.24 -25.36 -10.65
N GLY A 434 5.02 -25.90 -9.73
CA GLY A 434 6.11 -26.83 -10.03
C GLY A 434 7.29 -26.13 -10.71
N SER A 435 7.91 -26.76 -11.69
CA SER A 435 9.12 -26.23 -12.35
C SER A 435 8.90 -24.99 -13.22
N SER A 436 7.66 -24.60 -13.44
CA SER A 436 7.28 -23.37 -14.15
C SER A 436 7.02 -22.19 -13.21
N GLN A 437 7.26 -22.37 -11.93
CA GLN A 437 7.15 -21.33 -10.90
C GLN A 437 8.50 -21.14 -10.22
N ARG A 438 8.96 -19.90 -10.15
CA ARG A 438 10.21 -19.53 -9.49
C ARG A 438 10.17 -19.84 -8.00
N SER A 439 9.13 -19.36 -7.33
CA SER A 439 8.94 -19.50 -5.90
C SER A 439 7.51 -19.95 -5.56
N ALA A 440 7.39 -21.13 -4.96
CA ALA A 440 6.11 -21.64 -4.48
C ALA A 440 5.54 -20.80 -3.32
N PRO A 441 6.35 -20.33 -2.33
CA PRO A 441 5.89 -19.38 -1.32
C PRO A 441 5.40 -18.04 -1.90
N ALA A 442 6.10 -17.46 -2.88
CA ALA A 442 5.67 -16.24 -3.55
C ALA A 442 4.31 -16.41 -4.26
N ALA A 443 4.12 -17.54 -4.96
CA ALA A 443 2.86 -17.85 -5.62
C ALA A 443 1.71 -17.99 -4.61
N ALA A 444 1.93 -18.67 -3.48
CA ALA A 444 0.93 -18.80 -2.41
C ALA A 444 0.59 -17.44 -1.81
N ARG A 445 1.58 -16.64 -1.44
CA ARG A 445 1.41 -15.27 -0.93
C ARG A 445 0.62 -14.37 -1.90
N LEU A 446 0.93 -14.42 -3.20
CA LEU A 446 0.21 -13.66 -4.20
C LEU A 446 -1.25 -14.10 -4.34
N VAL A 447 -1.51 -15.41 -4.30
CA VAL A 447 -2.89 -15.96 -4.36
C VAL A 447 -3.68 -15.58 -3.10
N ASP A 448 -3.09 -15.66 -1.91
CA ASP A 448 -3.73 -15.23 -0.66
C ASP A 448 -4.05 -13.74 -0.69
N HIS A 449 -3.15 -12.93 -1.20
CA HIS A 449 -3.37 -11.51 -1.36
C HIS A 449 -4.53 -11.20 -2.33
N LEU A 450 -4.62 -11.91 -3.46
CA LEU A 450 -5.76 -11.79 -4.39
C LEU A 450 -7.08 -12.14 -3.71
N VAL A 451 -7.13 -13.27 -2.99
CA VAL A 451 -8.32 -13.72 -2.26
C VAL A 451 -8.70 -12.72 -1.16
N ALA A 452 -7.71 -12.19 -0.43
CA ALA A 452 -7.94 -11.17 0.60
C ALA A 452 -8.50 -9.85 0.02
N ASN A 453 -8.28 -9.58 -1.27
CA ASN A 453 -8.85 -8.44 -2.01
C ASN A 453 -10.13 -8.80 -2.80
N ASP A 454 -10.82 -9.88 -2.42
CA ASP A 454 -12.08 -10.33 -3.03
C ASP A 454 -11.98 -10.73 -4.52
N VAL A 455 -10.78 -11.07 -4.97
CA VAL A 455 -10.53 -11.59 -6.31
C VAL A 455 -10.80 -13.09 -6.35
N GLU A 456 -11.59 -13.54 -7.32
CA GLU A 456 -11.88 -14.97 -7.51
C GLU A 456 -10.68 -15.67 -8.13
N VAL A 457 -10.12 -16.62 -7.40
CA VAL A 457 -9.04 -17.48 -7.85
C VAL A 457 -9.51 -18.93 -7.91
N SER A 458 -9.20 -19.62 -9.00
CA SER A 458 -9.48 -21.05 -9.17
C SER A 458 -8.18 -21.85 -9.20
N ARG A 459 -8.17 -23.04 -8.58
CA ARG A 459 -7.08 -24.00 -8.65
C ARG A 459 -7.46 -25.16 -9.59
N LEU A 460 -6.61 -25.46 -10.58
CA LEU A 460 -6.86 -26.55 -11.51
C LEU A 460 -6.94 -27.90 -10.81
N THR A 461 -8.03 -28.63 -11.02
CA THR A 461 -8.22 -30.01 -10.56
C THR A 461 -7.79 -31.06 -11.62
N ARG A 462 -7.49 -30.62 -12.83
CA ARG A 462 -6.95 -31.41 -13.96
C ARG A 462 -6.01 -30.53 -14.78
N PRO A 463 -5.03 -31.10 -15.49
CA PRO A 463 -4.26 -30.35 -16.46
C PRO A 463 -5.16 -29.65 -17.48
N ALA A 464 -4.78 -28.42 -17.87
CA ALA A 464 -5.52 -27.62 -18.84
C ALA A 464 -4.59 -26.94 -19.86
N ILE A 465 -5.13 -26.60 -21.03
CA ILE A 465 -4.44 -25.73 -22.00
C ILE A 465 -5.13 -24.37 -21.93
N LEU A 466 -4.38 -23.36 -21.53
CA LEU A 466 -4.84 -21.98 -21.38
C LEU A 466 -3.98 -21.09 -22.28
N GLY A 467 -4.61 -20.31 -23.14
CA GLY A 467 -3.89 -19.48 -24.10
C GLY A 467 -2.90 -20.23 -25.00
N GLY A 468 -3.14 -21.53 -25.26
CA GLY A 468 -2.23 -22.37 -26.03
C GLY A 468 -1.12 -23.06 -25.23
N THR A 469 -0.92 -22.71 -23.97
CA THR A 469 0.11 -23.28 -23.07
C THR A 469 -0.49 -24.36 -22.18
N PRO A 470 0.15 -25.57 -22.06
CA PRO A 470 -0.30 -26.61 -21.12
C PRO A 470 0.15 -26.29 -19.69
N TYR A 471 -0.78 -26.44 -18.75
CA TYR A 471 -0.54 -26.25 -17.31
C TYR A 471 -0.94 -27.51 -16.52
N PRO A 472 -0.17 -27.88 -15.50
CA PRO A 472 -0.47 -29.06 -14.68
C PRO A 472 -1.65 -28.78 -13.72
N LEU A 473 -2.16 -29.84 -13.08
CA LEU A 473 -3.07 -29.71 -11.95
C LEU A 473 -2.40 -28.89 -10.82
N GLY A 474 -3.21 -28.15 -10.04
CA GLY A 474 -2.71 -27.30 -8.97
C GLY A 474 -2.36 -25.87 -9.40
N THR A 475 -2.21 -25.59 -10.69
CA THR A 475 -2.01 -24.23 -11.24
C THR A 475 -3.20 -23.35 -10.87
N TYR A 476 -2.93 -22.11 -10.50
CA TYR A 476 -3.98 -21.12 -10.19
C TYR A 476 -4.36 -20.33 -11.46
N VAL A 477 -5.64 -20.01 -11.55
CA VAL A 477 -6.20 -19.24 -12.66
C VAL A 477 -7.07 -18.14 -12.10
N VAL A 478 -6.79 -16.91 -12.50
CA VAL A 478 -7.59 -15.71 -12.21
C VAL A 478 -8.30 -15.33 -13.50
N ASP A 479 -9.55 -15.77 -13.65
CA ASP A 479 -10.38 -15.46 -14.80
C ASP A 479 -10.92 -14.03 -14.66
N LEU A 480 -10.65 -13.13 -15.61
CA LEU A 480 -11.10 -11.75 -15.54
C LEU A 480 -12.58 -11.55 -15.95
N HIS A 481 -13.27 -12.62 -16.29
CA HIS A 481 -14.75 -12.62 -16.33
C HIS A 481 -15.30 -12.81 -14.92
N GLN A 482 -15.03 -11.87 -14.04
CA GLN A 482 -15.44 -11.83 -12.64
C GLN A 482 -15.84 -10.42 -12.21
N ALA A 483 -16.56 -10.30 -11.09
CA ALA A 483 -17.05 -9.01 -10.59
C ALA A 483 -15.89 -8.04 -10.27
N LYS A 484 -14.82 -8.55 -9.69
CA LYS A 484 -13.65 -7.76 -9.24
C LYS A 484 -12.50 -7.78 -10.27
N ARG A 485 -12.83 -7.79 -11.58
CA ARG A 485 -11.81 -7.80 -12.64
C ARG A 485 -10.84 -6.62 -12.54
N GLY A 486 -11.34 -5.44 -12.14
CA GLY A 486 -10.52 -4.25 -11.97
C GLY A 486 -9.47 -4.42 -10.87
N MET A 487 -9.87 -4.93 -9.71
CA MET A 487 -8.94 -5.24 -8.62
C MET A 487 -7.93 -6.31 -9.04
N ALA A 488 -8.39 -7.37 -9.71
CA ALA A 488 -7.49 -8.42 -10.21
C ALA A 488 -6.43 -7.87 -11.18
N ASN A 489 -6.84 -7.00 -12.12
CA ASN A 489 -5.92 -6.38 -13.07
C ASN A 489 -5.01 -5.33 -12.40
N THR A 490 -5.48 -4.62 -11.38
CA THR A 490 -4.66 -3.69 -10.58
C THR A 490 -3.51 -4.43 -9.89
N ILE A 491 -3.77 -5.61 -9.34
CA ILE A 491 -2.76 -6.42 -8.66
C ILE A 491 -1.83 -7.11 -9.67
N LEU A 492 -2.38 -7.74 -10.73
CA LEU A 492 -1.63 -8.63 -11.62
C LEU A 492 -1.22 -8.00 -12.95
N GLY A 493 -1.84 -6.90 -13.36
CA GLY A 493 -1.48 -6.19 -14.59
C GLY A 493 -0.08 -5.59 -14.50
N VAL A 494 0.52 -5.40 -15.66
CA VAL A 494 1.84 -4.75 -15.78
C VAL A 494 1.75 -3.28 -15.39
N GLY A 495 0.60 -2.64 -15.62
CA GLY A 495 0.42 -1.20 -15.53
C GLY A 495 0.79 -0.49 -16.84
N THR A 496 0.86 0.83 -16.80
CA THR A 496 1.07 1.68 -17.97
C THR A 496 2.16 2.70 -17.70
N ASP A 497 3.00 3.00 -18.71
CA ASP A 497 3.83 4.20 -18.70
C ASP A 497 2.94 5.43 -18.96
N ILE A 498 2.77 6.25 -17.93
CA ILE A 498 1.95 7.46 -17.96
C ILE A 498 2.75 8.74 -18.21
N SER A 499 4.06 8.65 -18.47
CA SER A 499 4.95 9.81 -18.64
C SER A 499 4.51 10.77 -19.76
N SER A 500 3.78 10.25 -20.75
CA SER A 500 3.24 11.07 -21.85
C SER A 500 1.87 11.68 -21.52
N ARG A 501 1.17 11.19 -20.49
CA ARG A 501 -0.20 11.61 -20.13
C ARG A 501 -0.21 12.72 -19.07
N VAL A 502 0.73 12.66 -18.12
CA VAL A 502 0.83 13.60 -17.00
C VAL A 502 2.21 14.25 -16.92
N ASP A 503 2.27 15.49 -16.51
CA ASP A 503 3.52 16.24 -16.38
C ASP A 503 4.29 15.89 -15.10
N ALA A 504 3.60 15.52 -14.02
CA ALA A 504 4.16 15.10 -12.75
C ALA A 504 3.14 14.22 -12.01
N THR A 505 3.63 13.36 -11.12
CA THR A 505 2.79 12.53 -10.25
C THR A 505 2.84 13.00 -8.81
N TYR A 506 1.76 12.77 -8.07
CA TYR A 506 1.70 13.07 -6.64
C TYR A 506 2.40 11.99 -5.80
N ASP A 507 2.27 10.74 -6.21
CA ASP A 507 2.83 9.57 -5.54
C ASP A 507 3.22 8.49 -6.58
N ILE A 508 3.32 7.21 -6.16
CA ILE A 508 3.67 6.11 -7.05
C ILE A 508 2.65 5.94 -8.18
N SER A 509 3.14 5.52 -9.32
CA SER A 509 2.35 5.33 -10.55
C SER A 509 2.57 3.96 -11.20
N GLY A 510 3.39 3.10 -10.62
CA GLY A 510 3.60 1.71 -11.03
C GLY A 510 3.77 0.80 -9.80
N TRP A 511 3.08 -0.35 -9.77
CA TRP A 511 3.04 -1.22 -8.57
C TRP A 511 2.88 -2.71 -8.83
N SER A 512 2.79 -3.19 -10.01
CA SER A 512 2.49 -4.59 -10.37
C SER A 512 3.03 -5.67 -9.42
N HIS A 513 2.15 -6.34 -8.68
CA HIS A 513 2.56 -7.45 -7.80
C HIS A 513 3.05 -8.65 -8.61
N ALA A 514 2.53 -8.87 -9.82
CA ALA A 514 3.02 -9.92 -10.72
C ALA A 514 4.51 -9.74 -11.06
N LEU A 515 5.00 -8.50 -11.16
CA LEU A 515 6.38 -8.20 -11.48
C LEU A 515 7.27 -8.04 -10.24
N LEU A 516 6.69 -7.58 -9.10
CA LEU A 516 7.44 -7.17 -7.92
C LEU A 516 7.37 -8.14 -6.74
N TRP A 517 6.46 -9.16 -6.75
CA TRP A 517 6.28 -10.06 -5.60
C TRP A 517 6.98 -11.42 -5.73
N GLY A 518 7.74 -11.64 -6.80
CA GLY A 518 8.59 -12.82 -6.98
C GLY A 518 7.88 -14.08 -7.48
N ALA A 519 6.58 -14.05 -7.74
CA ALA A 519 5.85 -15.15 -8.39
C ALA A 519 5.87 -15.00 -9.91
N ASP A 520 5.97 -16.11 -10.63
CA ASP A 520 5.73 -16.11 -12.07
C ASP A 520 4.24 -16.04 -12.37
N VAL A 521 3.85 -15.10 -13.21
CA VAL A 521 2.48 -14.87 -13.64
C VAL A 521 2.45 -14.76 -15.16
N VAL A 522 1.50 -15.44 -15.80
CA VAL A 522 1.35 -15.44 -17.26
C VAL A 522 0.00 -14.82 -17.61
N SER A 523 0.02 -13.74 -18.39
CA SER A 523 -1.20 -13.15 -18.95
C SER A 523 -1.69 -13.92 -20.16
N VAL A 524 -2.98 -14.24 -20.20
CA VAL A 524 -3.66 -14.83 -21.36
C VAL A 524 -4.45 -13.71 -22.03
N PRO A 525 -4.10 -13.30 -23.25
CA PRO A 525 -4.78 -12.21 -23.96
C PRO A 525 -6.30 -12.42 -24.14
N GLU A 526 -7.05 -11.32 -24.22
CA GLU A 526 -8.46 -11.37 -24.55
C GLU A 526 -8.66 -12.05 -25.93
N GLY A 527 -9.79 -12.75 -26.09
CA GLY A 527 -10.07 -13.57 -27.29
C GLY A 527 -9.43 -14.96 -27.29
N GLN A 528 -8.49 -15.24 -26.41
CA GLN A 528 -7.93 -16.58 -26.22
C GLN A 528 -8.89 -17.47 -25.42
N ARG A 529 -8.84 -18.77 -25.71
CA ARG A 529 -9.72 -19.73 -25.05
C ARG A 529 -9.21 -20.09 -23.65
N VAL A 530 -10.03 -19.81 -22.64
CA VAL A 530 -9.82 -20.23 -21.26
C VAL A 530 -10.96 -21.18 -20.86
N ARG A 531 -10.68 -22.48 -20.81
CA ARG A 531 -11.60 -23.51 -20.31
C ARG A 531 -10.84 -24.48 -19.42
N PHE A 532 -11.30 -24.65 -18.22
CA PHE A 532 -10.65 -25.51 -17.22
C PHE A 532 -11.68 -26.12 -16.26
N PHE A 533 -11.23 -27.10 -15.51
CA PHE A 533 -11.90 -27.60 -14.33
C PHE A 533 -11.09 -27.16 -13.13
N GLY A 534 -11.67 -26.40 -12.24
CA GLY A 534 -11.03 -25.83 -11.08
C GLY A 534 -11.95 -25.85 -9.86
N GLU A 535 -11.38 -25.66 -8.71
CA GLU A 535 -12.05 -25.38 -7.45
C GLU A 535 -11.72 -23.95 -7.01
N SER A 536 -12.65 -23.29 -6.34
CA SER A 536 -12.41 -21.96 -5.76
C SER A 536 -11.37 -22.05 -4.65
N VAL A 537 -10.46 -21.09 -4.58
CA VAL A 537 -9.42 -20.98 -3.56
C VAL A 537 -9.89 -20.03 -2.48
N ALA A 538 -9.90 -20.50 -1.23
CA ALA A 538 -10.16 -19.66 -0.06
C ALA A 538 -8.85 -19.25 0.65
N ALA A 539 -7.83 -20.06 0.54
CA ALA A 539 -6.46 -19.80 1.00
C ALA A 539 -5.50 -20.67 0.21
N ALA A 540 -4.30 -20.17 -0.03
CA ALA A 540 -3.23 -20.92 -0.65
C ALA A 540 -2.16 -21.28 0.39
N ALA A 541 -1.50 -22.41 0.17
CA ALA A 541 -0.34 -22.81 0.96
C ALA A 541 0.76 -23.30 0.02
N ALA A 542 1.96 -22.83 0.24
CA ALA A 542 3.11 -23.37 -0.46
C ALA A 542 3.34 -24.83 -0.04
N SER A 543 3.59 -25.68 -1.02
CA SER A 543 3.96 -27.08 -0.77
C SER A 543 5.48 -27.20 -0.96
N GLY A 544 6.20 -27.17 0.13
CA GLY A 544 7.65 -27.37 0.13
C GLY A 544 8.02 -28.78 -0.34
N THR A 545 9.20 -28.90 -0.91
CA THR A 545 9.73 -30.19 -1.37
C THR A 545 11.20 -30.36 -0.99
N MET A 546 11.56 -31.57 -0.63
CA MET A 546 12.93 -31.98 -0.34
C MET A 546 13.21 -33.36 -0.94
N PRO A 547 13.99 -33.45 -2.04
CA PRO A 547 14.33 -34.73 -2.62
C PRO A 547 15.29 -35.53 -1.71
N PRO A 548 15.34 -36.88 -1.83
CA PRO A 548 16.38 -37.67 -1.18
C PRO A 548 17.78 -37.24 -1.64
N SER A 549 18.70 -37.01 -0.69
CA SER A 549 20.09 -36.67 -0.98
C SER A 549 21.03 -37.28 0.07
N SER A 550 22.23 -37.67 -0.35
CA SER A 550 23.33 -38.06 0.52
C SER A 550 24.43 -36.99 0.58
N THR A 551 24.32 -35.93 -0.23
CA THR A 551 25.26 -34.81 -0.33
C THR A 551 24.70 -33.54 0.31
N GLY A 552 23.51 -33.57 0.90
CA GLY A 552 22.80 -32.40 1.39
C GLY A 552 21.91 -31.73 0.33
N TRP A 553 21.50 -30.54 0.61
CA TRP A 553 20.56 -29.79 -0.23
C TRP A 553 21.02 -28.37 -0.45
N THR A 554 20.57 -27.75 -1.54
CA THR A 554 20.71 -26.32 -1.77
C THR A 554 19.36 -25.62 -1.60
N LEU A 555 19.36 -24.43 -0.96
CA LEU A 555 18.25 -23.51 -0.83
C LEU A 555 18.63 -22.21 -1.52
N ARG A 556 17.81 -21.73 -2.48
CA ARG A 556 18.21 -20.69 -3.43
C ARG A 556 18.24 -19.27 -2.88
N MET A 557 17.60 -18.98 -1.77
CA MET A 557 17.48 -17.61 -1.21
C MET A 557 16.81 -16.61 -2.17
N ASP A 558 15.78 -17.06 -2.90
CA ASP A 558 15.08 -16.25 -3.93
C ASP A 558 13.82 -15.58 -3.42
N ASP A 559 13.38 -15.92 -2.21
CA ASP A 559 12.12 -15.47 -1.61
C ASP A 559 12.30 -15.19 -0.12
N PRO A 560 11.50 -14.27 0.49
CA PRO A 560 11.47 -14.08 1.93
C PRO A 560 11.35 -15.35 2.76
N ALA A 561 10.60 -16.35 2.29
CA ALA A 561 10.50 -17.65 2.96
C ALA A 561 11.83 -18.41 2.98
N ASP A 562 12.61 -18.34 1.91
CA ASP A 562 13.93 -18.97 1.86
C ASP A 562 14.89 -18.31 2.86
N VAL A 563 14.80 -16.98 3.01
CA VAL A 563 15.60 -16.22 3.98
C VAL A 563 15.24 -16.62 5.41
N ARG A 564 13.94 -16.70 5.75
CA ARG A 564 13.48 -17.17 7.08
C ARG A 564 13.90 -18.62 7.34
N ALA A 565 13.75 -19.50 6.34
CA ALA A 565 14.19 -20.88 6.44
C ALA A 565 15.69 -20.98 6.76
N THR A 566 16.51 -20.17 6.11
CA THR A 566 17.96 -20.08 6.40
C THR A 566 18.19 -19.60 7.83
N GLY A 567 17.52 -18.55 8.28
CA GLY A 567 17.58 -18.07 9.67
C GLY A 567 17.17 -19.13 10.69
N HIS A 568 16.09 -19.86 10.44
CA HIS A 568 15.64 -20.97 11.31
C HIS A 568 16.67 -22.13 11.37
N LEU A 569 17.29 -22.48 10.25
CA LEU A 569 18.35 -23.48 10.24
C LEU A 569 19.57 -23.06 11.06
N LEU A 570 20.02 -21.80 10.91
CA LEU A 570 21.13 -21.26 11.68
C LEU A 570 20.78 -21.17 13.18
N ALA A 571 19.59 -20.70 13.53
CA ALA A 571 19.11 -20.67 14.90
C ALA A 571 18.99 -22.05 15.54
N ALA A 572 18.75 -23.10 14.74
CA ALA A 572 18.78 -24.49 15.18
C ALA A 572 20.21 -25.06 15.31
N GLY A 573 21.25 -24.27 15.06
CA GLY A 573 22.65 -24.66 15.15
C GLY A 573 23.16 -25.45 13.96
N VAL A 574 22.47 -25.39 12.80
CA VAL A 574 22.95 -26.01 11.57
C VAL A 574 24.01 -25.12 10.94
N ALA A 575 25.21 -25.67 10.75
CA ALA A 575 26.25 -24.99 9.98
C ALA A 575 25.89 -25.08 8.49
N LEU A 576 25.72 -23.94 7.85
CA LEU A 576 25.43 -23.80 6.42
C LEU A 576 26.70 -23.36 5.68
N GLU A 577 26.68 -23.46 4.34
CA GLU A 577 27.72 -22.88 3.50
C GLU A 577 27.09 -21.98 2.45
N TRP A 578 27.59 -20.76 2.30
CA TRP A 578 27.19 -19.81 1.27
C TRP A 578 27.89 -20.14 -0.05
N LEU A 579 27.16 -20.33 -1.12
CA LEU A 579 27.65 -20.72 -2.43
C LEU A 579 27.84 -19.52 -3.37
N ASP A 580 28.61 -19.69 -4.44
CA ASP A 580 28.94 -18.64 -5.41
C ASP A 580 27.71 -18.05 -6.13
N ASP A 581 26.61 -18.80 -6.21
CA ASP A 581 25.35 -18.35 -6.82
C ASP A 581 24.37 -17.69 -5.81
N GLY A 582 24.81 -17.48 -4.58
CA GLY A 582 23.99 -16.90 -3.51
C GLY A 582 22.96 -17.86 -2.88
N SER A 583 23.03 -19.14 -3.21
CA SER A 583 22.28 -20.19 -2.49
C SER A 583 23.04 -20.64 -1.23
N VAL A 584 22.35 -21.36 -0.35
CA VAL A 584 22.97 -21.98 0.82
C VAL A 584 22.95 -23.49 0.74
N LEU A 585 24.06 -24.12 1.09
CA LEU A 585 24.19 -25.58 1.21
C LEU A 585 23.76 -25.99 2.62
N VAL A 586 22.77 -26.87 2.71
CA VAL A 586 22.30 -27.53 3.92
C VAL A 586 22.88 -28.91 3.98
N PRO A 587 23.69 -29.25 5.01
CA PRO A 587 24.37 -30.54 5.07
C PRO A 587 23.40 -31.71 5.27
N ALA A 588 23.78 -32.88 4.79
CA ALA A 588 22.90 -34.07 4.81
C ALA A 588 22.49 -34.51 6.23
N GLU A 589 23.32 -34.30 7.23
CA GLU A 589 23.04 -34.58 8.63
C GLU A 589 21.96 -33.69 9.23
N ALA A 590 21.74 -32.50 8.67
CA ALA A 590 20.71 -31.58 9.10
C ALA A 590 19.30 -31.92 8.57
N ARG A 591 19.11 -33.13 8.00
CA ARG A 591 17.85 -33.59 7.42
C ARG A 591 16.59 -33.29 8.28
N PRO A 592 16.58 -33.52 9.60
CA PRO A 592 15.38 -33.21 10.40
C PRO A 592 15.03 -31.70 10.39
N ALA A 593 16.03 -30.83 10.54
CA ALA A 593 15.84 -29.38 10.50
C ALA A 593 15.43 -28.91 9.10
N ALA A 594 16.08 -29.45 8.05
CA ALA A 594 15.69 -29.18 6.66
C ALA A 594 14.24 -29.57 6.37
N ALA A 595 13.78 -30.72 6.88
CA ALA A 595 12.39 -31.16 6.73
C ALA A 595 11.40 -30.25 7.48
N ALA A 596 11.79 -29.71 8.63
CA ALA A 596 10.97 -28.76 9.40
C ALA A 596 10.77 -27.46 8.62
N VAL A 597 11.83 -26.81 8.15
CA VAL A 597 11.70 -25.56 7.38
C VAL A 597 10.96 -25.75 6.06
N VAL A 598 11.08 -26.92 5.40
CA VAL A 598 10.28 -27.24 4.22
C VAL A 598 8.78 -27.31 4.54
N ALA A 599 8.43 -27.86 5.71
CA ALA A 599 7.03 -27.96 6.13
C ALA A 599 6.47 -26.60 6.59
N ASP A 600 7.27 -25.81 7.33
CA ASP A 600 6.82 -24.58 7.98
C ASP A 600 6.81 -23.39 7.00
N GLU A 601 7.84 -23.24 6.15
CA GLU A 601 8.00 -22.13 5.22
C GLU A 601 7.56 -22.47 3.78
N GLY A 602 7.30 -23.74 3.48
CA GLY A 602 6.91 -24.18 2.13
C GLY A 602 8.02 -24.08 1.09
N VAL A 603 9.28 -23.99 1.50
CA VAL A 603 10.44 -23.82 0.61
C VAL A 603 10.79 -25.09 -0.16
N VAL A 604 11.45 -24.89 -1.30
CA VAL A 604 11.87 -25.99 -2.19
C VAL A 604 13.38 -26.18 -2.10
N LEU A 605 13.80 -27.34 -1.57
CA LEU A 605 15.19 -27.73 -1.54
C LEU A 605 15.53 -28.56 -2.81
N ALA A 606 16.68 -28.33 -3.40
CA ALA A 606 17.25 -29.14 -4.45
C ALA A 606 18.36 -30.05 -3.88
N ALA A 607 18.59 -31.24 -4.48
CA ALA A 607 19.72 -32.07 -4.08
C ALA A 607 21.05 -31.37 -4.45
N ALA A 608 21.93 -31.21 -3.47
CA ALA A 608 23.23 -30.58 -3.69
C ALA A 608 24.10 -31.45 -4.64
N PRO A 609 24.81 -30.82 -5.59
CA PRO A 609 25.76 -31.51 -6.44
C PRO A 609 26.88 -32.14 -5.58
N PRO A 610 27.47 -33.29 -6.03
CA PRO A 610 28.63 -33.83 -5.36
C PRO A 610 29.81 -32.84 -5.35
N GLY A 611 30.38 -32.57 -4.16
CA GLY A 611 31.49 -31.63 -4.00
C GLY A 611 31.10 -30.18 -3.95
N ALA A 612 29.80 -29.86 -3.84
CA ALA A 612 29.36 -28.49 -3.53
C ALA A 612 29.99 -28.08 -2.20
N GLY A 613 30.44 -26.84 -2.14
CA GLY A 613 31.04 -26.24 -0.94
C GLY A 613 31.19 -24.73 -1.15
N GLY A 614 31.26 -23.97 -0.08
CA GLY A 614 31.30 -22.53 -0.11
C GLY A 614 31.87 -21.92 1.18
N THR A 615 31.55 -20.66 1.45
CA THR A 615 31.97 -19.96 2.67
C THR A 615 31.07 -20.35 3.83
N SER A 616 31.66 -20.65 4.98
CA SER A 616 30.93 -21.10 6.19
C SER A 616 30.00 -20.00 6.72
N LEU A 617 28.75 -20.39 7.04
CA LEU A 617 27.74 -19.54 7.66
C LEU A 617 27.18 -20.27 8.89
N THR A 618 27.56 -19.84 10.08
CA THR A 618 27.30 -20.56 11.35
C THR A 618 26.38 -19.86 12.32
N ALA A 619 26.03 -18.60 12.05
CA ALA A 619 25.12 -17.79 12.87
C ALA A 619 24.26 -16.90 11.99
N PRO A 620 23.05 -16.52 12.45
CA PRO A 620 22.28 -15.48 11.80
C PRO A 620 23.04 -14.14 11.76
N VAL A 621 22.90 -13.41 10.67
CA VAL A 621 23.53 -12.09 10.50
C VAL A 621 22.81 -11.06 11.38
N VAL A 622 23.55 -10.27 12.13
CA VAL A 622 23.06 -9.15 12.94
C VAL A 622 23.28 -7.85 12.18
N VAL A 623 22.20 -7.13 11.89
CA VAL A 623 22.20 -5.98 10.99
C VAL A 623 21.92 -4.68 11.75
N GLY A 624 22.82 -3.72 11.68
CA GLY A 624 22.58 -2.34 12.09
C GLY A 624 21.77 -1.62 11.02
N VAL A 625 20.60 -1.06 11.37
CA VAL A 625 19.66 -0.53 10.38
C VAL A 625 19.42 0.96 10.60
N SER A 626 19.87 1.77 9.65
CA SER A 626 19.52 3.18 9.52
C SER A 626 18.65 3.39 8.31
N ALA A 627 17.33 3.31 8.52
CA ALA A 627 16.33 3.27 7.46
C ALA A 627 14.96 3.76 7.95
N GLY A 628 14.05 3.97 7.01
CA GLY A 628 12.66 4.27 7.31
C GLY A 628 11.95 3.13 8.08
N PRO A 629 10.82 3.42 8.76
CA PRO A 629 10.10 2.38 9.51
C PRO A 629 9.59 1.25 8.62
N GLU A 630 9.16 1.54 7.40
CA GLU A 630 8.66 0.56 6.44
C GLU A 630 9.75 -0.41 5.96
N GLU A 631 10.98 0.08 5.77
CA GLU A 631 12.12 -0.75 5.42
C GLU A 631 12.57 -1.63 6.59
N ARG A 632 12.58 -1.08 7.82
CA ARG A 632 12.82 -1.88 9.02
C ARG A 632 11.80 -2.99 9.18
N TRP A 633 10.52 -2.68 8.93
CA TRP A 633 9.46 -3.68 8.89
C TRP A 633 9.76 -4.79 7.88
N ALA A 634 10.16 -4.43 6.65
CA ALA A 634 10.50 -5.39 5.60
C ALA A 634 11.68 -6.29 5.98
N LEU A 635 12.71 -5.74 6.63
CA LEU A 635 13.85 -6.52 7.16
C LEU A 635 13.43 -7.46 8.30
N GLN A 636 12.50 -7.04 9.16
CA GLN A 636 11.93 -7.91 10.20
C GLN A 636 11.06 -9.03 9.60
N GLU A 637 10.31 -8.75 8.52
CA GLU A 637 9.53 -9.76 7.78
C GLU A 637 10.43 -10.86 7.19
N LEU A 638 11.69 -10.53 6.88
CA LEU A 638 12.70 -11.49 6.47
C LEU A 638 13.22 -12.39 7.62
N GLY A 639 12.85 -12.09 8.87
CA GLY A 639 13.35 -12.81 10.04
C GLY A 639 14.78 -12.43 10.43
N LEU A 640 15.31 -11.32 9.94
CA LEU A 640 16.66 -10.83 10.30
C LEU A 640 16.67 -10.23 11.70
N THR A 641 17.79 -10.39 12.41
CA THR A 641 18.05 -9.67 13.65
C THR A 641 18.48 -8.25 13.29
N VAL A 642 17.65 -7.26 13.64
CA VAL A 642 17.90 -5.86 13.29
C VAL A 642 18.07 -5.00 14.53
N GLU A 643 19.09 -4.15 14.54
CA GLU A 643 19.36 -3.17 15.57
C GLU A 643 19.26 -1.75 15.01
N ALA A 644 18.69 -0.84 15.79
CA ALA A 644 18.47 0.52 15.31
C ALA A 644 19.79 1.31 15.28
N LEU A 645 20.11 1.86 14.12
CA LEU A 645 21.26 2.72 13.89
C LEU A 645 20.77 4.11 13.48
N SER A 646 21.43 5.15 13.95
CA SER A 646 21.18 6.54 13.53
C SER A 646 22.37 7.43 13.85
N THR A 647 22.43 8.63 13.24
CA THR A 647 23.42 9.66 13.59
C THR A 647 23.42 9.98 15.09
N SER A 648 22.23 10.08 15.70
CA SER A 648 22.14 10.37 17.16
C SER A 648 22.68 9.22 17.99
N ALA A 649 22.33 7.96 17.65
CA ALA A 649 22.77 6.80 18.42
C ALA A 649 24.29 6.65 18.40
N LEU A 650 24.92 6.88 17.25
CA LEU A 650 26.38 6.85 17.12
C LEU A 650 27.04 7.99 17.93
N ASN A 651 26.52 9.22 17.83
CA ASN A 651 27.03 10.34 18.64
C ASN A 651 26.82 10.13 20.15
N ASP A 652 25.84 9.33 20.54
CA ASP A 652 25.60 8.92 21.94
C ASP A 652 26.46 7.72 22.38
N GLY A 653 27.35 7.23 21.49
CA GLY A 653 28.35 6.18 21.79
C GLY A 653 27.85 4.76 21.50
N LEU A 654 26.98 4.56 20.52
CA LEU A 654 26.63 3.20 20.05
C LEU A 654 27.86 2.52 19.47
N GLU A 655 28.22 1.35 20.04
CA GLU A 655 29.28 0.48 19.55
C GLU A 655 28.74 -0.44 18.44
N LEU A 656 29.56 -0.65 17.39
CA LEU A 656 29.18 -1.48 16.22
C LEU A 656 29.80 -2.88 16.23
N SER A 657 30.59 -3.21 17.24
CA SER A 657 31.37 -4.46 17.33
C SER A 657 30.56 -5.75 17.33
N ASP A 658 29.28 -5.68 17.69
CA ASP A 658 28.35 -6.84 17.71
C ASP A 658 27.54 -6.97 16.41
N LEU A 659 27.76 -6.09 15.42
CA LEU A 659 27.06 -6.09 14.15
C LEU A 659 27.94 -6.72 13.06
N ASP A 660 27.30 -7.47 12.16
CA ASP A 660 27.96 -8.11 11.01
C ASP A 660 27.88 -7.23 9.74
N ALA A 661 26.76 -6.51 9.58
CA ALA A 661 26.54 -5.63 8.44
C ALA A 661 25.66 -4.43 8.81
N LEU A 662 25.79 -3.34 8.04
CA LEU A 662 24.90 -2.18 8.13
C LEU A 662 24.00 -2.10 6.89
N TYR A 663 22.72 -1.80 7.11
CA TYR A 663 21.79 -1.39 6.07
C TYR A 663 21.48 0.11 6.22
N VAL A 664 21.79 0.91 5.18
CA VAL A 664 21.64 2.36 5.24
C VAL A 664 20.89 2.91 4.03
N SER A 665 19.73 3.52 4.30
CA SER A 665 18.92 4.22 3.31
C SER A 665 18.61 5.67 3.72
N SER A 666 18.55 5.92 5.03
CA SER A 666 18.22 7.23 5.59
C SER A 666 18.66 7.30 7.05
N GLY A 667 18.60 8.46 7.68
CA GLY A 667 18.82 8.62 9.12
C GLY A 667 20.28 8.59 9.57
N LEU A 668 21.22 8.22 8.72
CA LEU A 668 22.67 8.30 8.97
C LEU A 668 23.27 9.40 8.08
N VAL A 669 23.73 10.46 8.69
CA VAL A 669 24.27 11.64 8.00
C VAL A 669 25.71 11.88 8.44
N TRP A 670 26.68 11.49 7.62
CA TRP A 670 28.11 11.52 7.93
C TRP A 670 28.62 12.87 8.50
N ARG A 671 28.24 13.97 7.86
CA ARG A 671 28.67 15.32 8.28
C ARG A 671 28.15 15.76 9.65
N ASP A 672 27.09 15.09 10.16
CA ASP A 672 26.44 15.40 11.44
C ASP A 672 26.91 14.43 12.54
N LEU A 673 27.83 13.50 12.23
CA LEU A 673 28.54 12.64 13.18
C LEU A 673 29.69 13.44 13.81
N ASP A 674 29.90 13.24 15.10
CA ASP A 674 31.11 13.70 15.78
C ASP A 674 32.33 12.84 15.43
N GLU A 675 33.53 13.24 15.93
CA GLU A 675 34.79 12.57 15.59
C GLU A 675 34.85 11.12 16.11
N ASP A 676 34.24 10.84 17.26
CA ASP A 676 34.24 9.52 17.86
C ASP A 676 33.31 8.59 17.08
N ALA A 677 32.12 9.05 16.70
CA ALA A 677 31.14 8.30 15.86
C ALA A 677 31.68 8.03 14.44
N GLN A 678 32.40 8.99 13.84
CA GLN A 678 33.07 8.76 12.56
C GLN A 678 34.19 7.70 12.70
N ALA A 679 34.95 7.75 13.78
CA ALA A 679 36.00 6.77 14.04
C ALA A 679 35.41 5.35 14.27
N GLU A 680 34.27 5.24 14.93
CA GLU A 680 33.56 3.95 15.13
C GLU A 680 33.15 3.33 13.81
N LEU A 681 32.52 4.10 12.89
CA LEU A 681 32.18 3.63 11.55
C LEU A 681 33.41 3.24 10.73
N GLN A 682 34.50 4.02 10.83
CA GLN A 682 35.75 3.69 10.14
C GLN A 682 36.39 2.41 10.72
N ALA A 683 36.33 2.21 12.02
CA ALA A 683 36.79 0.99 12.67
C ALA A 683 35.94 -0.22 12.24
N PHE A 684 34.63 -0.10 12.24
CA PHE A 684 33.72 -1.16 11.76
C PHE A 684 34.07 -1.62 10.33
N VAL A 685 34.30 -0.69 9.42
CA VAL A 685 34.71 -1.00 8.04
C VAL A 685 36.12 -1.58 7.99
N ALA A 686 37.07 -1.05 8.79
CA ALA A 686 38.46 -1.55 8.85
C ALA A 686 38.53 -2.99 9.40
N ASP A 687 37.62 -3.38 10.27
CA ASP A 687 37.48 -4.73 10.84
C ASP A 687 36.71 -5.71 9.90
N GLY A 688 36.32 -5.24 8.69
CA GLY A 688 35.66 -6.06 7.65
C GLY A 688 34.14 -6.05 7.72
N GLY A 689 33.53 -5.16 8.52
CA GLY A 689 32.08 -5.02 8.60
C GLY A 689 31.46 -4.68 7.26
N GLY A 690 30.32 -5.32 6.93
CA GLY A 690 29.63 -5.20 5.64
C GLY A 690 28.77 -3.95 5.52
N ILE A 691 28.70 -3.36 4.33
CA ILE A 691 27.82 -2.20 4.06
C ILE A 691 26.85 -2.52 2.90
N VAL A 692 25.57 -2.41 3.16
CA VAL A 692 24.51 -2.44 2.15
C VAL A 692 23.76 -1.12 2.23
N ALA A 693 23.77 -0.36 1.14
CA ALA A 693 23.16 0.96 1.17
C ALA A 693 22.46 1.30 -0.15
N HIS A 694 21.43 2.16 -0.07
CA HIS A 694 20.75 2.62 -1.27
C HIS A 694 20.43 4.12 -1.26
N GLY A 695 20.04 4.63 -2.43
CA GLY A 695 19.62 6.00 -2.60
C GLY A 695 20.74 7.03 -2.30
N ALA A 696 20.33 8.26 -2.04
CA ALA A 696 21.27 9.36 -1.80
C ALA A 696 22.10 9.22 -0.52
N ALA A 697 21.55 8.57 0.50
CA ALA A 697 22.27 8.33 1.76
C ALA A 697 23.38 7.30 1.57
N GLY A 698 23.10 6.24 0.80
CA GLY A 698 24.10 5.23 0.44
C GLY A 698 25.26 5.80 -0.35
N VAL A 699 24.98 6.66 -1.33
CA VAL A 699 26.02 7.37 -2.10
C VAL A 699 26.89 8.23 -1.20
N ALA A 700 26.26 9.02 -0.31
CA ALA A 700 27.02 9.90 0.60
C ALA A 700 27.89 9.11 1.59
N LEU A 701 27.41 7.96 2.06
CA LEU A 701 28.18 7.08 2.94
C LEU A 701 29.36 6.43 2.20
N ASN A 702 29.13 5.95 0.97
CA ASN A 702 30.19 5.42 0.11
C ASN A 702 31.30 6.45 -0.14
N GLU A 703 30.95 7.70 -0.48
CA GLU A 703 31.89 8.78 -0.68
C GLU A 703 32.68 9.09 0.60
N ALA A 704 32.05 9.10 1.76
CA ALA A 704 32.66 9.41 3.04
C ALA A 704 33.64 8.34 3.53
N LEU A 705 33.32 7.07 3.30
CA LEU A 705 34.14 5.92 3.72
C LEU A 705 35.09 5.40 2.65
N GLY A 706 34.99 5.87 1.39
CA GLY A 706 35.84 5.44 0.28
C GLY A 706 35.71 3.95 -0.06
N LEU A 707 34.47 3.41 -0.01
CA LEU A 707 34.24 1.97 -0.13
C LEU A 707 34.40 1.45 -1.57
N LEU A 708 33.70 2.06 -2.54
CA LEU A 708 33.74 1.71 -3.95
C LEU A 708 34.04 2.96 -4.79
N ASP A 709 34.95 2.82 -5.77
CA ASP A 709 35.32 3.91 -6.70
C ASP A 709 34.31 3.96 -7.84
N VAL A 710 33.33 4.86 -7.71
CA VAL A 710 32.22 5.01 -8.68
C VAL A 710 31.76 6.46 -8.77
N SER A 711 31.25 6.84 -9.95
CA SER A 711 30.46 8.06 -10.13
C SER A 711 28.97 7.73 -10.11
N THR A 712 28.15 8.63 -9.57
CA THR A 712 26.70 8.44 -9.49
C THR A 712 25.97 9.47 -10.34
N VAL A 713 25.00 9.01 -11.13
CA VAL A 713 24.07 9.86 -11.86
C VAL A 713 22.69 9.72 -11.23
N ARG A 714 22.05 10.86 -10.95
CA ARG A 714 20.69 10.90 -10.41
C ARG A 714 19.68 11.10 -11.52
N GLY A 715 18.68 10.27 -11.55
CA GLY A 715 17.51 10.46 -12.38
C GLY A 715 16.59 11.56 -11.85
N ARG A 716 15.45 11.71 -12.48
CA ARG A 716 14.43 12.68 -12.08
C ARG A 716 13.90 12.39 -10.68
N GLY A 717 13.85 13.40 -9.80
CA GLY A 717 13.49 13.21 -8.39
C GLY A 717 12.02 12.84 -8.13
N ASP A 718 11.12 13.06 -9.08
CA ASP A 718 9.70 12.67 -9.06
C ASP A 718 9.42 11.40 -9.88
N ALA A 719 10.44 10.82 -10.52
CA ALA A 719 10.30 9.57 -11.27
C ALA A 719 10.08 8.38 -10.33
N ASN A 720 9.15 7.53 -10.70
CA ASN A 720 8.83 6.31 -9.95
C ASN A 720 8.20 5.25 -10.88
N GLY A 721 8.34 3.99 -10.53
CA GLY A 721 7.68 2.92 -11.26
C GLY A 721 8.40 1.59 -11.24
N VAL A 722 7.86 0.67 -12.02
CA VAL A 722 8.43 -0.65 -12.27
C VAL A 722 9.38 -0.55 -13.43
N VAL A 723 10.62 -1.00 -13.23
CA VAL A 723 11.65 -1.02 -14.27
C VAL A 723 12.12 -2.45 -14.57
N ALA A 724 12.41 -2.70 -15.84
CA ALA A 724 13.03 -3.94 -16.29
C ALA A 724 14.55 -3.87 -16.05
N VAL A 725 15.11 -5.01 -15.61
CA VAL A 725 16.51 -5.13 -15.26
C VAL A 725 17.14 -6.41 -15.82
N GLU A 726 18.46 -6.36 -16.00
CA GLU A 726 19.30 -7.51 -16.34
C GLU A 726 20.14 -7.88 -15.11
N ASN A 727 19.98 -9.11 -14.64
CA ASN A 727 20.68 -9.65 -13.47
C ASN A 727 21.96 -10.37 -13.89
N SER A 728 23.01 -10.28 -13.08
CA SER A 728 24.18 -11.14 -13.20
C SER A 728 23.91 -12.56 -12.66
N ASP A 729 24.78 -13.50 -13.00
CA ASP A 729 24.76 -14.83 -12.40
C ASP A 729 25.52 -14.88 -11.05
N GLY A 730 25.86 -13.72 -10.49
CA GLY A 730 26.58 -13.58 -9.23
C GLY A 730 25.71 -13.80 -7.98
N PRO A 731 26.33 -13.84 -6.78
CA PRO A 731 25.65 -14.24 -5.54
C PRO A 731 24.50 -13.34 -5.11
N LEU A 732 24.44 -12.09 -5.58
CA LEU A 732 23.42 -11.16 -5.16
C LEU A 732 22.13 -11.28 -5.99
N THR A 733 22.25 -11.52 -7.30
CA THR A 733 21.13 -11.40 -8.24
C THR A 733 20.87 -12.62 -9.10
N ALA A 734 21.63 -13.71 -8.95
CA ALA A 734 21.35 -14.95 -9.68
C ALA A 734 19.93 -15.45 -9.38
N GLY A 735 19.10 -15.61 -10.42
CA GLY A 735 17.69 -16.00 -10.28
C GLY A 735 16.73 -14.93 -9.75
N ALA A 736 17.18 -13.70 -9.48
CA ALA A 736 16.31 -12.61 -9.05
C ALA A 736 15.27 -12.23 -10.11
N PRO A 737 14.15 -11.56 -9.73
CA PRO A 737 13.17 -11.07 -10.69
C PRO A 737 13.80 -10.13 -11.74
N ALA A 738 13.27 -10.20 -12.98
CA ALA A 738 13.71 -9.33 -14.07
C ALA A 738 13.16 -7.89 -13.99
N HIS A 739 12.50 -7.55 -12.88
CA HIS A 739 11.92 -6.24 -12.64
C HIS A 739 12.20 -5.80 -11.20
N THR A 740 12.35 -4.51 -11.00
CA THR A 740 12.47 -3.90 -9.67
C THR A 740 11.66 -2.59 -9.61
N PHE A 741 11.57 -2.02 -8.41
CA PHE A 741 10.91 -0.75 -8.19
C PHE A 741 11.94 0.38 -8.02
N VAL A 742 11.67 1.54 -8.59
CA VAL A 742 12.46 2.75 -8.42
C VAL A 742 11.58 3.92 -7.96
N TYR A 743 12.16 4.76 -7.11
CA TYR A 743 11.63 6.07 -6.74
C TYR A 743 12.83 7.02 -6.64
N SER A 744 12.79 8.17 -7.34
CA SER A 744 13.97 9.04 -7.48
C SER A 744 15.21 8.24 -7.93
N PRO A 745 15.14 7.53 -9.07
CA PRO A 745 16.14 6.54 -9.48
C PRO A 745 17.55 7.12 -9.59
N LEU A 746 18.54 6.26 -9.40
CA LEU A 746 19.95 6.59 -9.67
C LEU A 746 20.66 5.41 -10.32
N TRP A 747 21.83 5.66 -10.91
CA TRP A 747 22.70 4.64 -11.49
C TRP A 747 24.16 4.99 -11.36
N PHE A 748 25.01 4.00 -11.52
CA PHE A 748 26.45 4.09 -11.32
C PHE A 748 27.20 4.07 -12.66
N THR A 749 28.22 4.91 -12.75
CA THR A 749 29.10 5.08 -13.93
C THR A 749 30.55 5.19 -13.46
N GLU A 750 31.51 5.18 -14.39
CA GLU A 750 32.94 5.32 -14.11
C GLU A 750 33.41 4.33 -13.04
N LEU A 751 33.03 3.06 -13.20
CA LEU A 751 33.25 2.00 -12.23
C LEU A 751 34.74 1.66 -12.12
N GLY A 752 35.28 1.64 -10.89
CA GLY A 752 36.61 1.16 -10.57
C GLY A 752 36.79 -0.35 -10.86
N PRO A 753 38.02 -0.84 -10.91
CA PRO A 753 38.30 -2.21 -11.29
C PRO A 753 37.82 -3.26 -10.28
N GLU A 754 37.57 -2.87 -9.04
CA GLU A 754 37.05 -3.72 -7.95
C GLU A 754 35.53 -3.79 -7.93
N VAL A 755 34.85 -2.99 -8.75
CA VAL A 755 33.41 -2.87 -8.76
C VAL A 755 32.79 -3.88 -9.71
N LEU A 756 31.93 -4.73 -9.18
CA LEU A 756 31.10 -5.68 -9.92
C LEU A 756 29.73 -5.07 -10.19
N VAL A 757 29.16 -5.41 -11.33
CA VAL A 757 27.78 -5.01 -11.65
C VAL A 757 26.87 -6.21 -11.49
N ASP A 758 26.05 -6.16 -10.47
CA ASP A 758 25.10 -7.23 -10.15
C ASP A 758 23.79 -7.10 -10.92
N GLN A 759 23.34 -5.85 -11.13
CA GLN A 759 22.11 -5.56 -11.88
C GLN A 759 22.28 -4.32 -12.71
N ARG A 760 21.74 -4.34 -13.96
CA ARG A 760 21.67 -3.19 -14.87
C ARG A 760 20.23 -2.87 -15.21
N TYR A 761 19.97 -1.61 -15.53
CA TYR A 761 18.74 -1.28 -16.24
C TYR A 761 18.74 -1.97 -17.62
N ALA A 762 17.60 -2.50 -18.03
CA ALA A 762 17.44 -3.05 -19.38
C ALA A 762 17.55 -1.94 -20.46
N ALA A 763 17.57 -2.33 -21.73
CA ALA A 763 17.67 -1.38 -22.84
C ALA A 763 16.47 -0.44 -22.95
N ASP A 764 15.28 -0.87 -22.49
CA ASP A 764 14.06 -0.09 -22.34
C ASP A 764 13.58 -0.32 -20.90
N PRO A 765 14.01 0.54 -19.96
CA PRO A 765 13.87 0.20 -18.57
C PRO A 765 12.47 0.44 -17.99
N LEU A 766 11.77 1.53 -18.36
CA LEU A 766 10.48 1.85 -17.77
C LEU A 766 9.37 0.94 -18.32
N VAL A 767 8.80 0.10 -17.44
CA VAL A 767 7.72 -0.82 -17.80
C VAL A 767 6.35 -0.19 -17.51
N SER A 768 6.23 0.42 -16.33
CA SER A 768 5.02 1.15 -15.93
C SER A 768 5.36 2.17 -14.85
N GLY A 769 4.62 3.26 -14.82
CA GLY A 769 4.86 4.36 -13.89
C GLY A 769 5.10 5.67 -14.60
N HIS A 770 5.81 6.58 -13.94
CA HIS A 770 6.11 7.90 -14.46
C HIS A 770 7.62 8.20 -14.35
N TRP A 771 8.26 8.35 -15.49
CA TRP A 771 9.66 8.77 -15.54
C TRP A 771 9.89 9.68 -16.74
N ARG A 772 9.53 10.93 -16.60
CA ARG A 772 9.68 11.94 -17.65
C ARG A 772 10.99 12.70 -17.49
N PRO A 773 11.87 12.71 -18.48
CA PRO A 773 13.14 13.43 -18.36
C PRO A 773 12.93 14.95 -18.18
N SER A 774 13.86 15.59 -17.51
CA SER A 774 13.89 17.05 -17.45
C SER A 774 14.10 17.68 -18.84
N PRO A 775 13.77 18.95 -19.05
CA PRO A 775 14.02 19.64 -20.31
C PRO A 775 15.50 19.66 -20.73
N GLN A 776 16.43 19.50 -19.79
CA GLN A 776 17.87 19.42 -20.02
C GLN A 776 18.29 18.02 -20.47
N GLY A 777 17.50 17.00 -20.22
CA GLY A 777 17.82 15.60 -20.48
C GLY A 777 18.90 15.06 -19.54
N GLY A 778 19.27 13.80 -19.76
CA GLY A 778 20.32 13.13 -18.98
C GLY A 778 19.86 12.46 -17.69
N ASP A 779 18.58 12.60 -17.32
CA ASP A 779 17.96 12.12 -16.09
C ASP A 779 16.71 11.23 -16.33
N GLY A 780 16.46 10.89 -17.61
CA GLY A 780 15.35 10.05 -18.02
C GLY A 780 15.71 8.56 -18.17
N PRO A 781 14.72 7.70 -18.48
CA PRO A 781 14.92 6.26 -18.64
C PRO A 781 15.90 5.91 -19.77
N GLU A 782 15.92 6.69 -20.85
CA GLU A 782 16.88 6.50 -21.96
C GLU A 782 18.33 6.66 -21.51
N SER A 783 18.59 7.54 -20.51
CA SER A 783 19.94 7.77 -19.98
C SER A 783 20.35 6.68 -18.97
N ALA A 784 19.38 6.05 -18.31
CA ALA A 784 19.59 4.94 -17.41
C ALA A 784 19.79 3.61 -18.16
N ALA A 785 19.30 3.50 -19.40
CA ALA A 785 19.35 2.27 -20.19
C ALA A 785 20.74 1.64 -20.23
N GLY A 786 20.88 0.37 -19.84
CA GLY A 786 22.14 -0.38 -19.78
C GLY A 786 23.12 0.04 -18.69
N GLN A 787 22.80 1.08 -17.88
CA GLN A 787 23.64 1.52 -16.76
C GLN A 787 23.52 0.59 -15.54
N ALA A 788 24.56 0.62 -14.71
CA ALA A 788 24.61 -0.18 -13.49
C ALA A 788 23.60 0.35 -12.45
N LEU A 789 22.73 -0.55 -11.93
CA LEU A 789 21.69 -0.24 -10.95
C LEU A 789 22.05 -0.78 -9.56
N VAL A 790 22.58 -2.01 -9.48
CA VAL A 790 23.12 -2.59 -8.26
C VAL A 790 24.57 -2.97 -8.53
N ILE A 791 25.44 -2.54 -7.64
CA ILE A 791 26.87 -2.81 -7.71
C ILE A 791 27.38 -3.34 -6.38
N SER A 792 28.40 -4.17 -6.43
CA SER A 792 29.09 -4.68 -5.26
C SER A 792 30.60 -4.63 -5.44
N GLY A 793 31.34 -4.78 -4.37
CA GLY A 793 32.78 -4.90 -4.41
C GLY A 793 33.39 -5.04 -3.03
N THR A 794 34.70 -5.31 -3.01
CA THR A 794 35.51 -5.36 -1.80
C THR A 794 36.49 -4.20 -1.81
N SER A 795 36.45 -3.36 -0.78
CA SER A 795 37.35 -2.22 -0.66
C SER A 795 38.79 -2.70 -0.63
N ALA A 796 39.60 -2.19 -1.57
CA ALA A 796 41.02 -2.56 -1.65
C ALA A 796 41.82 -2.04 -0.42
N GLU A 797 41.32 -1.04 0.29
CA GLU A 797 41.98 -0.44 1.45
C GLU A 797 41.65 -1.19 2.74
N THR A 798 40.38 -1.55 2.97
CA THR A 798 39.89 -2.10 4.23
C THR A 798 39.55 -3.59 4.18
N GLY A 799 39.31 -4.14 2.99
CA GLY A 799 38.78 -5.50 2.84
C GLY A 799 37.27 -5.62 3.11
N SER A 800 36.61 -4.55 3.52
CA SER A 800 35.15 -4.51 3.73
C SER A 800 34.41 -4.69 2.40
N ARG A 801 33.30 -5.43 2.44
CA ARG A 801 32.43 -5.64 1.30
C ARG A 801 31.29 -4.63 1.32
N ALA A 802 31.04 -4.00 0.20
CA ALA A 802 29.96 -3.02 0.03
C ALA A 802 29.03 -3.37 -1.13
N VAL A 803 27.74 -3.07 -0.94
CA VAL A 803 26.70 -3.15 -1.98
C VAL A 803 25.97 -1.82 -2.02
N LEU A 804 25.89 -1.23 -3.23
CA LEU A 804 25.13 0.00 -3.46
C LEU A 804 23.99 -0.28 -4.43
N MET A 805 22.78 0.18 -4.08
CA MET A 805 21.57 -0.02 -4.86
C MET A 805 21.00 1.33 -5.30
N GLY A 806 20.69 1.44 -6.59
CA GLY A 806 20.00 2.60 -7.18
C GLY A 806 18.48 2.43 -7.23
N SER A 807 17.98 1.26 -6.83
CA SER A 807 16.54 0.91 -6.70
C SER A 807 16.06 1.10 -5.27
N GLU A 808 14.74 0.96 -5.07
CA GLU A 808 14.06 1.01 -3.78
C GLU A 808 13.50 -0.38 -3.40
N PRO A 809 14.36 -1.35 -3.05
CA PRO A 809 13.97 -2.76 -2.95
C PRO A 809 13.04 -3.08 -1.79
N LEU A 810 12.96 -2.21 -0.77
CA LEU A 810 12.09 -2.39 0.40
C LEU A 810 10.99 -1.32 0.51
N PHE A 811 10.75 -0.55 -0.57
CA PHE A 811 9.83 0.58 -0.59
C PHE A 811 8.44 0.22 -0.06
N ARG A 812 8.02 0.88 1.04
CA ARG A 812 6.70 0.72 1.67
C ARG A 812 6.28 -0.74 1.90
N ALA A 813 7.23 -1.62 2.20
CA ALA A 813 7.00 -3.06 2.36
C ALA A 813 6.33 -3.73 1.13
N HIS A 814 6.39 -3.10 -0.07
CA HIS A 814 5.67 -3.53 -1.27
C HIS A 814 6.44 -4.51 -2.18
N PRO A 815 7.70 -4.25 -2.65
CA PRO A 815 8.34 -5.10 -3.66
C PRO A 815 8.93 -6.38 -3.04
N LYS A 816 8.08 -7.26 -2.54
CA LYS A 816 8.48 -8.46 -1.77
C LYS A 816 9.41 -9.40 -2.53
N GLY A 817 9.38 -9.40 -3.86
CA GLY A 817 10.31 -10.16 -4.69
C GLY A 817 11.75 -9.63 -4.69
N GLN A 818 11.98 -8.40 -4.18
CA GLN A 818 13.30 -7.79 -4.06
C GLN A 818 13.95 -8.01 -2.68
N TYR A 819 13.18 -8.41 -1.69
CA TYR A 819 13.67 -8.61 -0.33
C TYR A 819 14.82 -9.60 -0.25
N ALA A 820 14.75 -10.68 -1.02
CA ALA A 820 15.80 -11.69 -1.09
C ALA A 820 17.14 -11.12 -1.60
N THR A 821 17.12 -10.18 -2.55
CA THR A 821 18.33 -9.49 -3.03
C THR A 821 19.00 -8.69 -1.91
N VAL A 822 18.21 -8.00 -1.08
CA VAL A 822 18.73 -7.27 0.09
C VAL A 822 19.31 -8.25 1.12
N ALA A 823 18.61 -9.35 1.41
CA ALA A 823 19.09 -10.37 2.34
C ALA A 823 20.40 -11.01 1.86
N ARG A 824 20.48 -11.34 0.56
CA ARG A 824 21.72 -11.85 -0.07
C ARG A 824 22.85 -10.83 0.04
N ALA A 825 22.58 -9.56 -0.18
CA ALA A 825 23.58 -8.49 -0.04
C ALA A 825 24.10 -8.40 1.39
N LEU A 826 23.21 -8.47 2.39
CA LEU A 826 23.57 -8.44 3.81
C LEU A 826 24.41 -9.66 4.21
N VAL A 827 23.99 -10.88 3.80
CA VAL A 827 24.78 -12.09 4.05
C VAL A 827 26.12 -12.00 3.35
N TRP A 828 26.16 -11.67 2.05
CA TRP A 828 27.40 -11.61 1.28
C TRP A 828 28.39 -10.57 1.86
N SER A 829 27.88 -9.41 2.27
CA SER A 829 28.76 -8.36 2.81
C SER A 829 29.30 -8.70 4.20
N SER A 830 28.63 -9.55 4.98
CA SER A 830 29.07 -9.98 6.31
C SER A 830 30.09 -11.14 6.30
N LEU A 831 30.31 -11.80 5.14
CA LEU A 831 31.25 -12.92 5.05
C LEU A 831 32.69 -12.41 5.07
N SER A 832 33.52 -12.97 5.90
CA SER A 832 34.99 -12.77 5.86
C SER A 832 35.62 -13.71 4.81
N ASP A 833 36.69 -13.26 4.15
CA ASP A 833 37.46 -14.07 3.20
C ASP A 833 38.10 -15.28 3.85
#